data_7e0fa3dcf3cdc1a843fcbb25d00aef59
#
_entry.id   7e0fa3dcf3cdc1a843fcbb25d00aef59
#
_cell.length_a   1.000
_cell.length_b   1.000
_cell.length_c   1.000
_cell.angle_alpha   90.00
_cell.angle_beta   90.00
_cell.angle_gamma   90.00
#
_symmetry.space_group_name_H-M   'P 1'
#
loop_
_entity.id
_entity.type
_entity.pdbx_description
1 polymer ?
#
loop_
_entity_poly.entity_id
_entity_poly.type
_entity_poly.pdbx_seq_one_letter_code
_entity_poly.pdbx_strand_id
1 'polypeptide(L)'
;VVTEPHFIGWDKPPIDSLSNWILDSFAGESILDLSQCLIALPSSAAVRQLQQQLVEHTLADNLAYLPPEIITIGMLPESLYATKKAASDSFQHLVWLDLLKTNSSTGKLRSFLPVPPPLTNNSAWVQIAESVARLHRELSGDGISFNDVVKYLGNSGLQLEQARWLELSKLQEAYLSTLDQHDVWDLQTARVIAIQRDEVKLAAGKSLVVAGCADLSKVQRQFLSAVNEQTKILVFAPHNMHECFDSVGALLPDRWDASSSAIDPNRVFISANPKHQALLLADHIATSPPNQSTAELLISTPDASDQLPIQRQLAEFDLDVSLPAGRQLIATGPGILIRLISNFISEQSYKSLSAILRHPEVLRTLTPGLNPVSVMSELADYHESRLPFDTANLDALPERWANLAEAWTELSRWLQPFITKDTMVAILQTEFLNVLSRVYGTRTLHRETDQELIAALSAINSAATEIKDAYELLGQPCTPTQYLSLIIDQITEAVAPGQHSINGISIAGWLDTPWTNHSHVMLLGVNEGTVPSSSNTDTFLPDGLRMTLGINNNQRRLARDAYTLALLKHSRDLVVFTKRANQSGEPQIISRLLLHGSLEQQAELIHRFSTGGVNVANHKLKQLSSESSLPAIEVKLEPYMQESYSVTSLRAYLQCPVRYYLRYVLGLRSVEDDSVELSPLAFGLLVHDVLQQFGTSEYANSIDSVEIDSYLRDRALATYRRRYGKSSYPTIRLQLEQVFHRLSIFSRWQAEWRADGWEIQHVEFDSLEPAIISSEAPDCKVHGRIDRIDFHQATNTYAVFDYKTSDKVATPKAAHQITKPPYWKDLQLPMYRHLTRDITKDSSVRLGYISLSNDGHGLNVNFADWDDAILQQADSVAIEAIRCIRSGNYGALSDSIDSRVDDYADLLGLTALDSPLLQFHRSEAQ
;
A
#
# COMPACT_ATOMS: atom_id res chain seq x y z
N VAL A 1 -52.16 -19.85 -7.94
CA VAL A 1 -51.99 -18.84 -8.99
C VAL A 1 -50.59 -18.30 -8.84
N VAL A 2 -49.69 -18.54 -9.78
CA VAL A 2 -48.34 -17.96 -9.78
C VAL A 2 -48.54 -16.47 -9.96
N THR A 3 -48.07 -15.66 -9.00
CA THR A 3 -48.11 -14.20 -9.09
C THR A 3 -47.12 -13.80 -10.16
N GLU A 4 -47.54 -13.20 -11.27
CA GLU A 4 -46.64 -12.72 -12.32
C GLU A 4 -45.85 -11.50 -11.81
N PRO A 5 -44.54 -11.34 -12.17
CA PRO A 5 -43.75 -10.18 -11.83
C PRO A 5 -44.34 -8.88 -12.39
N HIS A 6 -44.36 -7.81 -11.58
CA HIS A 6 -44.75 -6.48 -12.01
C HIS A 6 -43.57 -5.73 -12.64
N PHE A 7 -43.69 -5.34 -13.91
CA PHE A 7 -42.71 -4.58 -14.66
C PHE A 7 -42.97 -3.07 -14.48
N ILE A 8 -42.07 -2.37 -13.81
CA ILE A 8 -42.27 -0.95 -13.47
C ILE A 8 -41.59 -0.02 -14.51
N GLY A 9 -40.75 -0.56 -15.39
CA GLY A 9 -39.91 0.23 -16.31
C GLY A 9 -38.55 0.61 -15.72
N TRP A 10 -37.77 1.37 -16.48
CA TRP A 10 -36.42 1.81 -16.09
C TRP A 10 -36.10 3.26 -16.46
N ASP A 11 -37.13 4.08 -16.79
CA ASP A 11 -36.99 5.48 -17.19
C ASP A 11 -36.67 6.41 -16.00
N LYS A 12 -36.85 5.91 -14.78
CA LYS A 12 -36.54 6.59 -13.52
C LYS A 12 -35.62 5.71 -12.67
N PRO A 13 -34.87 6.31 -11.70
CA PRO A 13 -34.13 5.54 -10.72
C PRO A 13 -35.01 4.48 -10.06
N PRO A 14 -34.51 3.22 -9.90
CA PRO A 14 -35.28 2.14 -9.28
C PRO A 14 -35.85 2.50 -7.92
N ILE A 15 -35.12 3.27 -7.12
CA ILE A 15 -35.56 3.65 -5.78
C ILE A 15 -36.75 4.62 -5.82
N ASP A 16 -36.78 5.57 -6.77
CA ASP A 16 -37.90 6.49 -6.94
C ASP A 16 -39.16 5.76 -7.44
N SER A 17 -38.96 4.85 -8.40
CA SER A 17 -40.05 4.02 -8.92
C SER A 17 -40.61 3.11 -7.85
N LEU A 18 -39.75 2.56 -6.98
CA LEU A 18 -40.18 1.71 -5.85
C LEU A 18 -40.97 2.49 -4.80
N SER A 19 -40.46 3.65 -4.37
CA SER A 19 -41.13 4.47 -3.35
C SER A 19 -42.50 4.96 -3.84
N ASN A 20 -42.59 5.41 -5.09
CA ASN A 20 -43.85 5.80 -5.70
C ASN A 20 -44.85 4.60 -5.77
N TRP A 21 -44.38 3.43 -6.19
CA TRP A 21 -45.23 2.23 -6.22
C TRP A 21 -45.72 1.82 -4.82
N ILE A 22 -44.87 1.98 -3.77
CA ILE A 22 -45.27 1.73 -2.39
C ILE A 22 -46.35 2.72 -1.95
N LEU A 23 -46.17 4.01 -2.22
CA LEU A 23 -47.15 5.06 -1.88
C LEU A 23 -48.47 4.80 -2.59
N ASP A 24 -48.46 4.54 -3.89
CA ASP A 24 -49.68 4.25 -4.69
C ASP A 24 -50.40 2.97 -4.21
N SER A 25 -49.66 1.99 -3.68
CA SER A 25 -50.22 0.70 -3.29
C SER A 25 -50.72 0.63 -1.84
N PHE A 26 -50.16 1.45 -0.93
CA PHE A 26 -50.38 1.31 0.51
C PHE A 26 -50.73 2.60 1.25
N ALA A 27 -50.57 3.81 0.64
CA ALA A 27 -50.90 5.05 1.30
C ALA A 27 -52.45 5.18 1.44
N GLY A 28 -52.90 5.46 2.67
CA GLY A 28 -54.27 5.91 2.94
C GLY A 28 -54.34 7.44 2.97
N GLU A 29 -55.53 8.02 3.23
CA GLU A 29 -55.74 9.47 3.22
C GLU A 29 -54.85 10.22 4.24
N SER A 30 -54.44 9.60 5.35
CA SER A 30 -53.63 10.24 6.42
C SER A 30 -52.50 9.40 6.98
N ILE A 31 -52.37 8.15 6.52
CA ILE A 31 -51.38 7.22 7.07
C ILE A 31 -50.82 6.29 5.99
N LEU A 32 -49.53 6.08 6.03
CA LEU A 32 -48.81 5.02 5.32
C LEU A 32 -48.47 3.90 6.33
N ASP A 33 -49.30 2.86 6.35
CA ASP A 33 -49.10 1.69 7.21
C ASP A 33 -48.41 0.55 6.45
N LEU A 34 -47.11 0.34 6.73
CA LEU A 34 -46.29 -0.74 6.20
C LEU A 34 -45.89 -1.75 7.27
N SER A 35 -46.48 -1.72 8.46
CA SER A 35 -46.08 -2.56 9.60
C SER A 35 -46.17 -4.06 9.34
N GLN A 36 -47.04 -4.47 8.37
CA GLN A 36 -47.20 -5.87 7.96
C GLN A 36 -46.43 -6.20 6.67
N CYS A 37 -45.61 -5.26 6.17
CA CYS A 37 -44.81 -5.47 4.97
C CYS A 37 -43.37 -5.86 5.32
N LEU A 38 -42.93 -6.97 4.72
CA LEU A 38 -41.49 -7.34 4.63
C LEU A 38 -41.01 -6.99 3.23
N ILE A 39 -39.98 -6.13 3.13
CA ILE A 39 -39.43 -5.68 1.85
C ILE A 39 -38.03 -6.21 1.69
N ALA A 40 -37.76 -7.00 0.64
CA ALA A 40 -36.43 -7.54 0.33
C ALA A 40 -35.83 -6.81 -0.87
N LEU A 41 -34.60 -6.28 -0.68
CA LEU A 41 -33.82 -5.48 -1.64
C LEU A 41 -32.47 -6.12 -1.95
N PRO A 42 -31.81 -5.77 -3.07
CA PRO A 42 -30.56 -6.40 -3.47
C PRO A 42 -29.39 -6.13 -2.53
N SER A 43 -29.35 -4.96 -1.90
CA SER A 43 -28.20 -4.54 -1.10
C SER A 43 -28.59 -3.69 0.11
N SER A 44 -27.66 -3.58 1.07
CA SER A 44 -27.84 -2.72 2.24
C SER A 44 -27.86 -1.21 1.90
N ALA A 45 -27.25 -0.82 0.79
CA ALA A 45 -27.36 0.55 0.28
C ALA A 45 -28.80 0.84 -0.18
N ALA A 46 -29.42 -0.09 -0.93
CA ALA A 46 -30.82 0.02 -1.34
C ALA A 46 -31.76 0.10 -0.12
N VAL A 47 -31.49 -0.70 0.92
CA VAL A 47 -32.27 -0.68 2.18
C VAL A 47 -32.24 0.71 2.82
N ARG A 48 -31.05 1.27 3.02
CA ARG A 48 -30.89 2.60 3.62
C ARG A 48 -31.55 3.69 2.79
N GLN A 49 -31.37 3.64 1.47
CA GLN A 49 -31.93 4.65 0.57
C GLN A 49 -33.46 4.61 0.55
N LEU A 50 -34.06 3.42 0.54
CA LEU A 50 -35.54 3.30 0.61
C LEU A 50 -36.06 3.81 1.95
N GLN A 51 -35.40 3.49 3.08
CA GLN A 51 -35.81 3.98 4.39
C GLN A 51 -35.81 5.52 4.43
N GLN A 52 -34.73 6.14 3.93
CA GLN A 52 -34.62 7.59 3.87
C GLN A 52 -35.72 8.20 3.01
N GLN A 53 -35.93 7.68 1.82
CA GLN A 53 -36.87 8.24 0.87
C GLN A 53 -38.33 8.10 1.32
N LEU A 54 -38.72 6.98 1.96
CA LEU A 54 -40.03 6.84 2.54
C LEU A 54 -40.32 7.85 3.67
N VAL A 55 -39.30 8.14 4.48
CA VAL A 55 -39.40 9.18 5.52
C VAL A 55 -39.56 10.57 4.88
N GLU A 56 -38.75 10.91 3.88
CA GLU A 56 -38.81 12.17 3.17
C GLU A 56 -40.21 12.41 2.50
N HIS A 57 -40.72 11.40 1.82
CA HIS A 57 -42.09 11.47 1.21
C HIS A 57 -43.20 11.62 2.25
N THR A 58 -43.17 10.83 3.32
CA THR A 58 -44.23 10.92 4.36
C THR A 58 -44.18 12.26 5.10
N LEU A 59 -43.00 12.85 5.28
CA LEU A 59 -42.88 14.19 5.83
C LEU A 59 -43.40 15.26 4.86
N ALA A 60 -43.08 15.15 3.58
CA ALA A 60 -43.56 16.09 2.55
C ALA A 60 -45.11 16.07 2.40
N ASP A 61 -45.70 14.89 2.42
CA ASP A 61 -47.13 14.69 2.27
C ASP A 61 -47.91 14.77 3.60
N ASN A 62 -47.20 15.03 4.71
CA ASN A 62 -47.75 15.10 6.08
C ASN A 62 -48.53 13.84 6.50
N LEU A 63 -48.03 12.66 6.11
CA LEU A 63 -48.64 11.36 6.46
C LEU A 63 -48.06 10.81 7.75
N ALA A 64 -48.91 10.17 8.56
CA ALA A 64 -48.44 9.31 9.64
C ALA A 64 -47.75 8.07 9.04
N TYR A 65 -46.62 7.62 9.65
CA TYR A 65 -45.82 6.55 9.08
C TYR A 65 -45.60 5.39 10.05
N LEU A 66 -46.02 4.21 9.66
CA LEU A 66 -45.68 2.94 10.32
C LEU A 66 -44.68 2.19 9.42
N PRO A 67 -43.41 2.08 9.81
CA PRO A 67 -42.35 1.57 8.93
C PRO A 67 -42.51 0.06 8.64
N PRO A 68 -42.09 -0.40 7.44
CA PRO A 68 -41.94 -1.81 7.12
C PRO A 68 -40.70 -2.41 7.75
N GLU A 69 -40.62 -3.73 7.77
CA GLU A 69 -39.36 -4.45 7.93
C GLU A 69 -38.65 -4.49 6.57
N ILE A 70 -37.45 -3.87 6.44
CA ILE A 70 -36.70 -3.86 5.18
C ILE A 70 -35.38 -4.62 5.39
N ILE A 71 -35.18 -5.64 4.55
CA ILE A 71 -34.01 -6.53 4.62
C ILE A 71 -33.34 -6.67 3.26
N THR A 72 -32.10 -7.20 3.26
CA THR A 72 -31.48 -7.63 2.00
C THR A 72 -31.99 -9.02 1.60
N ILE A 73 -31.98 -9.30 0.30
CA ILE A 73 -32.41 -10.61 -0.25
C ILE A 73 -31.55 -11.76 0.30
N GLY A 74 -30.30 -11.48 0.72
CA GLY A 74 -29.42 -12.45 1.36
C GLY A 74 -29.90 -12.90 2.73
N MET A 75 -30.62 -12.05 3.45
CA MET A 75 -31.20 -12.32 4.78
C MET A 75 -32.65 -12.87 4.73
N LEU A 76 -33.27 -12.85 3.57
CA LEU A 76 -34.67 -13.28 3.42
C LEU A 76 -34.91 -14.74 3.89
N PRO A 77 -34.05 -15.73 3.56
CA PRO A 77 -34.27 -17.10 4.02
C PRO A 77 -34.47 -17.20 5.53
N GLU A 78 -33.67 -16.55 6.35
CA GLU A 78 -33.70 -16.61 7.82
C GLU A 78 -34.96 -15.98 8.42
N SER A 79 -35.69 -15.17 7.68
CA SER A 79 -36.98 -14.61 8.10
C SER A 79 -38.16 -15.54 7.78
N LEU A 80 -37.92 -16.62 7.02
CA LEU A 80 -38.97 -17.51 6.51
C LEU A 80 -38.97 -18.92 7.13
N TYR A 81 -38.05 -19.26 8.02
CA TYR A 81 -38.03 -20.52 8.77
C TYR A 81 -37.51 -20.31 10.19
N ALA A 82 -37.80 -21.27 11.08
CA ALA A 82 -37.30 -21.21 12.45
C ALA A 82 -35.81 -21.52 12.51
N THR A 83 -35.00 -20.50 12.84
CA THR A 83 -33.54 -20.62 12.92
C THR A 83 -33.07 -21.22 14.25
N LYS A 84 -32.07 -22.08 14.22
CA LYS A 84 -31.28 -22.47 15.38
C LYS A 84 -30.04 -21.55 15.48
N LYS A 85 -29.24 -21.76 16.54
CA LYS A 85 -27.98 -21.02 16.72
C LYS A 85 -27.04 -21.30 15.55
N ALA A 86 -26.71 -20.27 14.78
CA ALA A 86 -25.74 -20.35 13.72
C ALA A 86 -24.32 -20.51 14.27
N ALA A 87 -23.50 -21.29 13.60
CA ALA A 87 -22.07 -21.33 13.85
C ALA A 87 -21.45 -20.00 13.44
N SER A 88 -20.60 -19.41 14.30
CA SER A 88 -19.85 -18.21 13.93
C SER A 88 -18.84 -18.51 12.80
N ASP A 89 -18.49 -17.47 12.04
CA ASP A 89 -17.54 -17.63 10.93
C ASP A 89 -16.17 -18.14 11.41
N SER A 90 -15.70 -17.66 12.57
CA SER A 90 -14.47 -18.15 13.20
C SER A 90 -14.56 -19.61 13.58
N PHE A 91 -15.66 -20.05 14.14
CA PHE A 91 -15.84 -21.47 14.50
C PHE A 91 -15.85 -22.37 13.26
N GLN A 92 -16.59 -21.99 12.22
CA GLN A 92 -16.60 -22.69 10.94
C GLN A 92 -15.20 -22.80 10.35
N HIS A 93 -14.45 -21.68 10.30
CA HIS A 93 -13.09 -21.63 9.78
C HIS A 93 -12.15 -22.55 10.55
N LEU A 94 -12.21 -22.54 11.88
CA LEU A 94 -11.37 -23.39 12.73
C LEU A 94 -11.69 -24.87 12.56
N VAL A 95 -12.96 -25.24 12.38
CA VAL A 95 -13.35 -26.64 12.10
C VAL A 95 -12.73 -27.09 10.77
N TRP A 96 -12.83 -26.28 9.70
CA TRP A 96 -12.19 -26.59 8.42
C TRP A 96 -10.68 -26.75 8.56
N LEU A 97 -10.02 -25.83 9.28
CA LEU A 97 -8.58 -25.84 9.52
C LEU A 97 -8.12 -27.11 10.23
N ASP A 98 -8.82 -27.52 11.28
CA ASP A 98 -8.52 -28.71 12.06
C ASP A 98 -8.69 -29.99 11.23
N LEU A 99 -9.82 -30.10 10.52
CA LEU A 99 -10.10 -31.25 9.66
C LEU A 99 -9.08 -31.39 8.53
N LEU A 100 -8.64 -30.29 7.92
CA LEU A 100 -7.64 -30.28 6.87
C LEU A 100 -6.28 -30.76 7.40
N LYS A 101 -5.80 -30.24 8.52
CA LYS A 101 -4.53 -30.65 9.14
C LYS A 101 -4.55 -32.11 9.55
N THR A 102 -5.63 -32.56 10.23
CA THR A 102 -5.78 -33.92 10.73
C THR A 102 -5.84 -34.95 9.60
N ASN A 103 -6.65 -34.68 8.54
CA ASN A 103 -6.77 -35.59 7.41
C ASN A 103 -5.53 -35.60 6.51
N SER A 104 -4.84 -34.47 6.40
CA SER A 104 -3.57 -34.37 5.67
C SER A 104 -2.48 -35.21 6.34
N SER A 105 -2.35 -35.13 7.67
CA SER A 105 -1.35 -35.90 8.45
C SER A 105 -1.54 -37.43 8.33
N THR A 106 -2.79 -37.84 8.11
CA THR A 106 -3.15 -39.27 7.91
C THR A 106 -3.11 -39.70 6.44
N GLY A 107 -2.75 -38.79 5.51
CA GLY A 107 -2.64 -39.08 4.07
C GLY A 107 -3.96 -39.29 3.35
N LYS A 108 -5.08 -38.80 3.91
CA LYS A 108 -6.44 -38.89 3.33
C LYS A 108 -6.78 -37.83 2.32
N LEU A 109 -5.88 -36.87 2.08
CA LEU A 109 -6.07 -35.73 1.18
C LEU A 109 -5.08 -35.70 0.02
N ARG A 110 -4.59 -36.82 -0.43
CA ARG A 110 -3.54 -36.91 -1.46
C ARG A 110 -3.98 -36.43 -2.84
N SER A 111 -5.25 -36.59 -3.18
CA SER A 111 -5.79 -36.10 -4.45
C SER A 111 -6.06 -34.60 -4.41
N PHE A 112 -6.45 -34.08 -3.26
CA PHE A 112 -6.71 -32.66 -3.04
C PHE A 112 -5.41 -31.87 -2.80
N LEU A 113 -4.53 -32.39 -1.91
CA LEU A 113 -3.24 -31.80 -1.52
C LEU A 113 -2.10 -32.82 -1.72
N PRO A 114 -1.61 -32.98 -2.96
CA PRO A 114 -0.50 -33.91 -3.25
C PRO A 114 0.78 -33.59 -2.46
N VAL A 115 1.05 -32.30 -2.25
CA VAL A 115 2.18 -31.80 -1.45
C VAL A 115 1.63 -30.85 -0.40
N PRO A 116 1.28 -31.36 0.80
CA PRO A 116 0.74 -30.51 1.86
C PRO A 116 1.83 -29.57 2.43
N PRO A 117 1.46 -28.37 2.85
CA PRO A 117 2.37 -27.49 3.58
C PRO A 117 2.86 -28.18 4.88
N PRO A 118 4.06 -27.84 5.38
CA PRO A 118 4.48 -28.23 6.72
C PRO A 118 3.43 -27.83 7.76
N LEU A 119 3.17 -28.68 8.76
CA LEU A 119 2.18 -28.38 9.81
C LEU A 119 2.48 -27.09 10.58
N THR A 120 3.74 -26.68 10.60
CA THR A 120 4.21 -25.42 11.20
C THR A 120 3.91 -24.18 10.35
N ASN A 121 3.58 -24.33 9.07
CA ASN A 121 3.20 -23.23 8.19
C ASN A 121 1.70 -22.90 8.34
N ASN A 122 1.35 -22.26 9.44
CA ASN A 122 -0.04 -21.93 9.75
C ASN A 122 -0.72 -21.04 8.71
N SER A 123 0.01 -20.06 8.13
CA SER A 123 -0.55 -19.16 7.12
C SER A 123 -1.05 -19.92 5.88
N ALA A 124 -0.29 -20.88 5.37
CA ALA A 124 -0.72 -21.68 4.23
C ALA A 124 -1.96 -22.52 4.55
N TRP A 125 -2.04 -23.10 5.76
CA TRP A 125 -3.19 -23.89 6.19
C TRP A 125 -4.46 -23.04 6.34
N VAL A 126 -4.34 -21.81 6.89
CA VAL A 126 -5.45 -20.85 6.98
C VAL A 126 -5.98 -20.51 5.59
N GLN A 127 -5.13 -20.23 4.62
CA GLN A 127 -5.54 -19.93 3.23
C GLN A 127 -6.25 -21.11 2.56
N ILE A 128 -5.79 -22.35 2.80
CA ILE A 128 -6.45 -23.56 2.29
C ILE A 128 -7.83 -23.72 2.94
N ALA A 129 -7.93 -23.53 4.26
CA ALA A 129 -9.18 -23.63 4.99
C ALA A 129 -10.19 -22.61 4.49
N GLU A 130 -9.78 -21.34 4.29
CA GLU A 130 -10.62 -20.30 3.71
C GLU A 130 -11.08 -20.63 2.29
N SER A 131 -10.20 -21.22 1.47
CA SER A 131 -10.56 -21.64 0.12
C SER A 131 -11.63 -22.74 0.12
N VAL A 132 -11.51 -23.72 1.01
CA VAL A 132 -12.51 -24.81 1.15
C VAL A 132 -13.82 -24.29 1.74
N ALA A 133 -13.75 -23.43 2.76
CA ALA A 133 -14.94 -22.80 3.36
C ALA A 133 -15.70 -21.94 2.32
N ARG A 134 -14.99 -21.20 1.47
CA ARG A 134 -15.58 -20.44 0.38
C ARG A 134 -16.27 -21.34 -0.66
N LEU A 135 -15.62 -22.45 -1.07
CA LEU A 135 -16.22 -23.45 -1.96
C LEU A 135 -17.50 -24.01 -1.35
N HIS A 136 -17.46 -24.36 -0.06
CA HIS A 136 -18.64 -24.84 0.66
C HIS A 136 -19.78 -23.82 0.65
N ARG A 137 -19.51 -22.57 1.03
CA ARG A 137 -20.51 -21.47 1.04
C ARG A 137 -21.12 -21.25 -0.34
N GLU A 138 -20.28 -21.23 -1.37
CA GLU A 138 -20.74 -20.98 -2.75
C GLU A 138 -21.65 -22.11 -3.28
N LEU A 139 -21.23 -23.36 -3.17
CA LEU A 139 -22.01 -24.50 -3.64
C LEU A 139 -23.28 -24.72 -2.80
N SER A 140 -23.16 -24.67 -1.48
CA SER A 140 -24.30 -24.85 -0.58
C SER A 140 -25.32 -23.71 -0.69
N GLY A 141 -24.89 -22.49 -1.05
CA GLY A 141 -25.77 -21.36 -1.37
C GLY A 141 -26.67 -21.59 -2.59
N ASP A 142 -26.29 -22.50 -3.48
CA ASP A 142 -27.11 -23.00 -4.58
C ASP A 142 -27.67 -24.42 -4.32
N GLY A 143 -27.58 -24.93 -3.10
CA GLY A 143 -28.12 -26.23 -2.67
C GLY A 143 -27.35 -27.43 -3.23
N ILE A 144 -26.07 -27.27 -3.53
CA ILE A 144 -25.19 -28.29 -4.08
C ILE A 144 -24.15 -28.69 -3.03
N SER A 145 -24.10 -30.01 -2.73
CA SER A 145 -23.05 -30.57 -1.89
C SER A 145 -21.80 -30.93 -2.70
N PHE A 146 -20.66 -31.09 -2.04
CA PHE A 146 -19.44 -31.61 -2.71
C PHE A 146 -19.67 -33.03 -3.30
N ASN A 147 -20.53 -33.83 -2.68
CA ASN A 147 -20.93 -35.13 -3.22
C ASN A 147 -21.76 -35.01 -4.52
N ASP A 148 -22.52 -33.96 -4.71
CA ASP A 148 -23.25 -33.76 -5.96
C ASP A 148 -22.28 -33.42 -7.10
N VAL A 149 -21.20 -32.65 -6.82
CA VAL A 149 -20.12 -32.46 -7.78
C VAL A 149 -19.45 -33.78 -8.15
N VAL A 150 -19.20 -34.67 -7.19
CA VAL A 150 -18.64 -36.03 -7.45
C VAL A 150 -19.54 -36.79 -8.43
N LYS A 151 -20.88 -36.79 -8.21
CA LYS A 151 -21.84 -37.48 -9.11
C LYS A 151 -21.82 -36.91 -10.53
N TYR A 152 -21.74 -35.59 -10.66
CA TYR A 152 -21.60 -34.90 -11.95
C TYR A 152 -20.33 -35.32 -12.70
N LEU A 153 -19.21 -35.34 -12.02
CA LEU A 153 -17.92 -35.67 -12.59
C LEU A 153 -17.80 -37.17 -12.95
N GLY A 154 -18.55 -38.04 -12.26
CA GLY A 154 -18.57 -39.47 -12.55
C GLY A 154 -18.98 -39.82 -13.96
N ASN A 155 -19.75 -38.95 -14.61
CA ASN A 155 -20.20 -39.10 -15.99
C ASN A 155 -19.30 -38.42 -17.02
N SER A 156 -18.26 -37.70 -16.58
CA SER A 156 -17.42 -36.86 -17.46
C SER A 156 -16.08 -37.49 -17.86
N GLY A 157 -15.71 -38.63 -17.27
CA GLY A 157 -14.41 -39.28 -17.51
C GLY A 157 -13.20 -38.60 -16.86
N LEU A 158 -13.40 -37.56 -16.03
CA LEU A 158 -12.36 -36.80 -15.31
C LEU A 158 -12.03 -37.45 -13.97
N GLN A 159 -11.38 -38.65 -13.98
CA GLN A 159 -11.15 -39.46 -12.79
C GLN A 159 -10.31 -38.76 -11.69
N LEU A 160 -9.33 -37.93 -12.08
CA LEU A 160 -8.48 -37.22 -11.11
C LEU A 160 -9.29 -36.13 -10.37
N GLU A 161 -10.11 -35.39 -11.08
CA GLU A 161 -10.99 -34.39 -10.49
C GLU A 161 -12.06 -35.03 -9.59
N GLN A 162 -12.63 -36.15 -10.03
CA GLN A 162 -13.58 -36.91 -9.22
C GLN A 162 -12.95 -37.38 -7.89
N ALA A 163 -11.71 -37.87 -7.91
CA ALA A 163 -11.00 -38.29 -6.70
C ALA A 163 -10.77 -37.13 -5.73
N ARG A 164 -10.40 -35.94 -6.25
CA ARG A 164 -10.24 -34.71 -5.46
C ARG A 164 -11.56 -34.34 -4.76
N TRP A 165 -12.64 -34.29 -5.49
CA TRP A 165 -13.95 -33.91 -4.93
C TRP A 165 -14.52 -34.98 -3.98
N LEU A 166 -14.17 -36.26 -4.15
CA LEU A 166 -14.51 -37.31 -3.19
C LEU A 166 -13.81 -37.11 -1.83
N GLU A 167 -12.55 -36.70 -1.82
CA GLU A 167 -11.85 -36.32 -0.58
C GLU A 167 -12.50 -35.09 0.09
N LEU A 168 -12.84 -34.07 -0.69
CA LEU A 168 -13.53 -32.87 -0.20
C LEU A 168 -14.94 -33.19 0.33
N SER A 169 -15.69 -34.10 -0.29
CA SER A 169 -17.02 -34.55 0.18
C SER A 169 -16.94 -35.17 1.57
N LYS A 170 -15.94 -36.02 1.82
CA LYS A 170 -15.71 -36.61 3.17
C LYS A 170 -15.34 -35.54 4.21
N LEU A 171 -14.59 -34.53 3.81
CA LEU A 171 -14.31 -33.38 4.70
C LEU A 171 -15.58 -32.60 5.01
N GLN A 172 -16.46 -32.38 4.02
CA GLN A 172 -17.75 -31.68 4.22
C GLN A 172 -18.66 -32.45 5.18
N GLU A 173 -18.73 -33.80 5.04
CA GLU A 173 -19.49 -34.65 5.95
C GLU A 173 -18.97 -34.53 7.39
N ALA A 174 -17.63 -34.60 7.57
CA ALA A 174 -16.99 -34.42 8.87
C ALA A 174 -17.24 -33.02 9.46
N TYR A 175 -17.16 -31.96 8.63
CA TYR A 175 -17.45 -30.59 9.03
C TYR A 175 -18.86 -30.46 9.56
N LEU A 176 -19.89 -30.90 8.81
CA LEU A 176 -21.29 -30.84 9.23
C LEU A 176 -21.54 -31.67 10.50
N SER A 177 -20.93 -32.84 10.62
CA SER A 177 -21.02 -33.67 11.83
C SER A 177 -20.38 -32.98 13.05
N THR A 178 -19.31 -32.25 12.87
CA THR A 178 -18.69 -31.45 13.96
C THR A 178 -19.61 -30.32 14.42
N LEU A 179 -20.24 -29.61 13.50
CA LEU A 179 -21.22 -28.57 13.84
C LEU A 179 -22.41 -29.13 14.63
N ASP A 180 -22.96 -30.28 14.19
CA ASP A 180 -24.05 -30.95 14.88
C ASP A 180 -23.67 -31.39 16.31
N GLN A 181 -22.42 -31.85 16.54
CA GLN A 181 -21.93 -32.22 17.87
C GLN A 181 -21.89 -31.04 18.85
N HIS A 182 -21.72 -29.81 18.31
CA HIS A 182 -21.71 -28.58 19.10
C HIS A 182 -23.06 -27.84 19.14
N ASP A 183 -24.14 -28.47 18.60
CA ASP A 183 -25.51 -27.91 18.50
C ASP A 183 -25.55 -26.52 17.85
N VAL A 184 -24.74 -26.34 16.77
CA VAL A 184 -24.73 -25.13 15.94
C VAL A 184 -24.98 -25.52 14.49
N TRP A 185 -25.49 -24.53 13.69
CA TRP A 185 -25.83 -24.78 12.29
C TRP A 185 -24.94 -23.99 11.32
N ASP A 186 -24.60 -24.65 10.23
CA ASP A 186 -24.21 -23.97 9.01
C ASP A 186 -25.46 -23.37 8.34
N LEU A 187 -25.49 -22.04 8.15
CA LEU A 187 -26.66 -21.36 7.61
C LEU A 187 -27.04 -21.85 6.21
N GLN A 188 -26.07 -22.13 5.35
CA GLN A 188 -26.36 -22.54 3.97
C GLN A 188 -27.01 -23.94 3.95
N THR A 189 -26.49 -24.85 4.76
CA THR A 189 -27.06 -26.20 4.92
C THR A 189 -28.41 -26.15 5.60
N ALA A 190 -28.60 -25.29 6.58
CA ALA A 190 -29.89 -25.09 7.25
C ALA A 190 -31.00 -24.64 6.28
N ARG A 191 -30.70 -23.72 5.35
CA ARG A 191 -31.59 -23.27 4.28
C ARG A 191 -32.07 -24.44 3.42
N VAL A 192 -31.15 -25.30 2.99
CA VAL A 192 -31.47 -26.49 2.18
C VAL A 192 -32.39 -27.45 2.96
N ILE A 193 -32.09 -27.70 4.24
CA ILE A 193 -32.89 -28.56 5.13
C ILE A 193 -34.31 -27.99 5.33
N ALA A 194 -34.41 -26.66 5.53
CA ALA A 194 -35.72 -26.00 5.70
C ALA A 194 -36.63 -26.18 4.46
N ILE A 195 -36.08 -26.10 3.25
CA ILE A 195 -36.81 -26.38 2.00
C ILE A 195 -37.24 -27.85 1.95
N GLN A 196 -36.30 -28.77 2.23
CA GLN A 196 -36.58 -30.21 2.16
C GLN A 196 -37.68 -30.66 3.14
N ARG A 197 -37.81 -29.96 4.28
CA ARG A 197 -38.80 -30.26 5.33
C ARG A 197 -40.11 -29.48 5.19
N ASP A 198 -40.23 -28.65 4.15
CA ASP A 198 -41.39 -27.78 3.94
C ASP A 198 -41.67 -26.83 5.12
N GLU A 199 -40.60 -26.35 5.73
CA GLU A 199 -40.66 -25.46 6.91
C GLU A 199 -40.68 -23.97 6.52
N VAL A 200 -40.58 -23.64 5.23
CA VAL A 200 -40.54 -22.27 4.70
C VAL A 200 -41.94 -21.64 4.72
N LYS A 201 -42.14 -20.62 5.58
CA LYS A 201 -43.46 -19.94 5.74
C LYS A 201 -43.23 -18.46 6.06
N LEU A 202 -44.06 -17.60 5.42
CA LEU A 202 -44.19 -16.21 5.85
C LEU A 202 -45.12 -16.13 7.06
N ALA A 203 -44.84 -15.25 8.03
CA ALA A 203 -45.66 -15.05 9.20
C ALA A 203 -47.12 -14.67 8.81
N ALA A 204 -48.07 -15.14 9.55
CA ALA A 204 -49.50 -14.91 9.24
C ALA A 204 -49.83 -13.39 9.26
N GLY A 205 -50.47 -12.92 8.22
CA GLY A 205 -50.83 -11.51 8.04
C GLY A 205 -49.75 -10.64 7.44
N LYS A 206 -48.50 -11.13 7.29
CA LYS A 206 -47.43 -10.40 6.57
C LYS A 206 -47.54 -10.57 5.05
N SER A 207 -47.11 -9.53 4.31
CA SER A 207 -46.91 -9.56 2.85
C SER A 207 -45.47 -9.34 2.54
N LEU A 208 -44.93 -10.03 1.52
CA LEU A 208 -43.56 -9.90 1.06
C LEU A 208 -43.53 -9.09 -0.25
N VAL A 209 -42.65 -8.09 -0.30
CA VAL A 209 -42.32 -7.34 -1.52
C VAL A 209 -40.84 -7.59 -1.85
N VAL A 210 -40.57 -8.15 -3.02
CA VAL A 210 -39.18 -8.34 -3.52
C VAL A 210 -38.97 -7.41 -4.69
N ALA A 211 -38.04 -6.48 -4.58
CA ALA A 211 -37.82 -5.44 -5.58
C ALA A 211 -36.40 -5.45 -6.15
N GLY A 212 -36.29 -5.59 -7.48
CA GLY A 212 -35.04 -5.49 -8.23
C GLY A 212 -33.99 -6.56 -7.94
N CYS A 213 -34.38 -7.68 -7.36
CA CYS A 213 -33.51 -8.81 -7.06
C CYS A 213 -33.31 -9.70 -8.31
N ALA A 214 -32.55 -9.22 -9.29
CA ALA A 214 -32.43 -9.88 -10.60
C ALA A 214 -31.40 -11.04 -10.61
N ASP A 215 -30.50 -11.13 -9.64
CA ASP A 215 -29.49 -12.19 -9.52
C ASP A 215 -29.75 -13.03 -8.26
N LEU A 216 -30.56 -14.08 -8.37
CA LEU A 216 -30.97 -14.94 -7.27
C LEU A 216 -30.30 -16.31 -7.34
N SER A 217 -29.79 -16.83 -6.22
CA SER A 217 -29.36 -18.23 -6.13
C SER A 217 -30.51 -19.21 -6.28
N LYS A 218 -30.20 -20.47 -6.57
CA LYS A 218 -31.23 -21.52 -6.69
C LYS A 218 -32.04 -21.69 -5.40
N VAL A 219 -31.37 -21.64 -4.25
CA VAL A 219 -31.98 -21.72 -2.92
C VAL A 219 -32.94 -20.54 -2.69
N GLN A 220 -32.51 -19.30 -3.00
CA GLN A 220 -33.38 -18.12 -2.88
C GLN A 220 -34.61 -18.21 -3.77
N ARG A 221 -34.49 -18.69 -5.00
CA ARG A 221 -35.61 -18.94 -5.88
C ARG A 221 -36.62 -19.96 -5.31
N GLN A 222 -36.11 -21.03 -4.66
CA GLN A 222 -36.97 -22.03 -3.98
C GLN A 222 -37.71 -21.42 -2.79
N PHE A 223 -37.04 -20.58 -1.96
CA PHE A 223 -37.70 -19.86 -0.87
C PHE A 223 -38.82 -18.96 -1.38
N LEU A 224 -38.56 -18.15 -2.42
CA LEU A 224 -39.59 -17.29 -3.01
C LEU A 224 -40.75 -18.08 -3.60
N SER A 225 -40.48 -19.20 -4.24
CA SER A 225 -41.52 -20.07 -4.80
C SER A 225 -42.40 -20.68 -3.71
N ALA A 226 -41.86 -21.00 -2.52
CA ALA A 226 -42.60 -21.53 -1.40
C ALA A 226 -43.59 -20.52 -0.78
N VAL A 227 -43.32 -19.21 -0.87
CA VAL A 227 -44.17 -18.12 -0.31
C VAL A 227 -44.83 -17.25 -1.39
N ASN A 228 -44.89 -17.74 -2.63
CA ASN A 228 -45.30 -16.97 -3.81
C ASN A 228 -46.68 -16.33 -3.69
N GLU A 229 -47.66 -16.98 -3.08
CA GLU A 229 -49.02 -16.46 -2.94
C GLU A 229 -49.13 -15.17 -2.12
N GLN A 230 -48.15 -14.91 -1.23
CA GLN A 230 -48.06 -13.73 -0.37
C GLN A 230 -46.98 -12.74 -0.83
N THR A 231 -46.38 -12.96 -2.01
CA THR A 231 -45.22 -12.21 -2.52
C THR A 231 -45.60 -11.37 -3.73
N LYS A 232 -45.21 -10.08 -3.71
CA LYS A 232 -45.22 -9.20 -4.88
C LYS A 232 -43.80 -9.02 -5.37
N ILE A 233 -43.57 -9.29 -6.65
CA ILE A 233 -42.25 -9.22 -7.28
C ILE A 233 -42.23 -8.03 -8.22
N LEU A 234 -41.27 -7.11 -8.03
CA LEU A 234 -41.07 -5.89 -8.81
C LEU A 234 -39.79 -5.96 -9.65
N VAL A 235 -39.98 -5.85 -10.96
CA VAL A 235 -38.88 -5.87 -11.95
C VAL A 235 -38.72 -4.50 -12.58
N PHE A 236 -37.54 -3.92 -12.54
CA PHE A 236 -37.24 -2.62 -13.14
C PHE A 236 -36.78 -2.81 -14.58
N ALA A 237 -37.71 -3.13 -15.46
CA ALA A 237 -37.52 -3.26 -16.90
C ALA A 237 -38.86 -2.96 -17.61
N PRO A 238 -38.80 -2.60 -18.90
CA PRO A 238 -40.05 -2.47 -19.69
C PRO A 238 -40.75 -3.82 -19.88
N HIS A 239 -42.03 -3.81 -19.95
CA HIS A 239 -42.86 -5.04 -20.04
C HIS A 239 -42.52 -5.92 -21.27
N ASN A 240 -42.03 -5.33 -22.35
CA ASN A 240 -41.61 -6.08 -23.54
C ASN A 240 -40.35 -6.96 -23.31
N MET A 241 -39.68 -6.80 -22.16
CA MET A 241 -38.55 -7.64 -21.76
C MET A 241 -38.93 -8.78 -20.80
N HIS A 242 -40.23 -9.06 -20.64
CA HIS A 242 -40.74 -10.08 -19.71
C HIS A 242 -40.11 -11.46 -19.96
N GLU A 243 -39.79 -11.82 -21.19
CA GLU A 243 -39.14 -13.09 -21.54
C GLU A 243 -37.71 -13.22 -21.02
N CYS A 244 -37.08 -12.11 -20.64
CA CYS A 244 -35.72 -12.11 -20.07
C CYS A 244 -35.66 -12.44 -18.57
N PHE A 245 -36.82 -12.58 -17.92
CA PHE A 245 -36.94 -12.84 -16.49
C PHE A 245 -37.79 -14.09 -16.23
N ASP A 246 -37.49 -14.79 -15.14
CA ASP A 246 -38.30 -15.93 -14.68
C ASP A 246 -39.51 -15.48 -13.81
N SER A 247 -40.31 -16.44 -13.34
CA SER A 247 -41.51 -16.19 -12.53
C SER A 247 -41.21 -15.54 -11.16
N VAL A 248 -39.98 -15.52 -10.71
CA VAL A 248 -39.53 -14.83 -9.46
C VAL A 248 -38.72 -13.58 -9.74
N GLY A 249 -38.75 -13.07 -10.97
CA GLY A 249 -38.07 -11.83 -11.37
C GLY A 249 -36.55 -11.93 -11.54
N ALA A 250 -35.99 -13.14 -11.55
CA ALA A 250 -34.54 -13.31 -11.79
C ALA A 250 -34.23 -13.37 -13.29
N LEU A 251 -33.07 -12.83 -13.67
CA LEU A 251 -32.59 -12.84 -15.04
C LEU A 251 -32.42 -14.26 -15.61
N LEU A 252 -32.78 -14.40 -16.87
CA LEU A 252 -32.53 -15.57 -17.70
C LEU A 252 -31.35 -15.24 -18.64
N PRO A 253 -30.12 -15.68 -18.31
CA PRO A 253 -28.90 -15.25 -19.03
C PRO A 253 -28.94 -15.56 -20.53
N ASP A 254 -29.55 -16.68 -20.91
CA ASP A 254 -29.64 -17.13 -22.30
C ASP A 254 -30.58 -16.27 -23.17
N ARG A 255 -31.44 -15.49 -22.52
CA ARG A 255 -32.46 -14.64 -23.20
C ARG A 255 -32.09 -13.14 -23.13
N TRP A 256 -31.08 -12.80 -22.35
CA TRP A 256 -30.68 -11.41 -22.19
C TRP A 256 -29.87 -10.92 -23.40
N ASP A 257 -30.39 -9.93 -24.10
CA ASP A 257 -29.67 -9.23 -25.19
C ASP A 257 -28.97 -7.98 -24.63
N ALA A 258 -27.67 -8.00 -24.67
CA ALA A 258 -26.83 -6.90 -24.18
C ALA A 258 -26.90 -5.63 -25.07
N SER A 259 -27.56 -5.66 -26.22
CA SER A 259 -27.73 -4.49 -27.10
C SER A 259 -28.47 -3.33 -26.41
N SER A 260 -29.33 -3.61 -25.42
CA SER A 260 -30.02 -2.60 -24.61
C SER A 260 -29.03 -1.74 -23.77
N SER A 261 -27.83 -2.24 -23.50
CA SER A 261 -26.79 -1.56 -22.74
C SER A 261 -25.82 -0.72 -23.60
N ALA A 262 -25.99 -0.67 -24.95
CA ALA A 262 -25.10 0.08 -25.84
C ALA A 262 -24.95 1.56 -25.41
N ILE A 263 -23.72 2.02 -25.20
CA ILE A 263 -23.37 3.37 -24.77
C ILE A 263 -22.87 4.19 -25.98
N ASP A 264 -23.26 5.46 -26.05
CA ASP A 264 -22.75 6.38 -27.09
C ASP A 264 -21.21 6.53 -26.92
N PRO A 265 -20.41 6.29 -27.99
CA PRO A 265 -18.97 6.46 -27.93
C PRO A 265 -18.49 7.81 -27.40
N ASN A 266 -19.27 8.89 -27.60
CA ASN A 266 -18.95 10.22 -27.10
C ASN A 266 -19.09 10.32 -25.57
N ARG A 267 -19.78 9.39 -24.93
CA ARG A 267 -19.93 9.27 -23.48
C ARG A 267 -18.85 8.36 -22.86
N VAL A 268 -17.92 7.83 -23.67
CA VAL A 268 -16.84 6.95 -23.21
C VAL A 268 -15.51 7.71 -23.21
N PHE A 269 -14.91 7.89 -22.04
CA PHE A 269 -13.62 8.52 -21.83
C PHE A 269 -12.54 7.46 -21.67
N ILE A 270 -11.47 7.58 -22.44
CA ILE A 270 -10.33 6.65 -22.43
C ILE A 270 -9.16 7.29 -21.69
N SER A 271 -8.70 6.64 -20.65
CA SER A 271 -7.56 7.06 -19.84
C SER A 271 -6.34 6.16 -20.04
N ALA A 272 -5.13 6.69 -19.86
CA ALA A 272 -3.91 5.91 -19.96
C ALA A 272 -3.76 4.94 -18.78
N ASN A 273 -4.07 5.41 -17.57
CA ASN A 273 -3.90 4.68 -16.30
C ASN A 273 -4.84 5.26 -15.23
N PRO A 274 -4.88 4.74 -14.00
CA PRO A 274 -5.76 5.24 -12.94
C PRO A 274 -5.54 6.71 -12.57
N LYS A 275 -4.31 7.21 -12.54
CA LYS A 275 -4.02 8.64 -12.25
C LYS A 275 -4.60 9.54 -13.33
N HIS A 276 -4.41 9.18 -14.59
CA HIS A 276 -5.00 9.92 -15.72
C HIS A 276 -6.53 9.82 -15.72
N GLN A 277 -7.11 8.70 -15.27
CA GLN A 277 -8.56 8.56 -15.11
C GLN A 277 -9.11 9.56 -14.07
N ALA A 278 -8.45 9.71 -12.93
CA ALA A 278 -8.86 10.67 -11.91
C ALA A 278 -8.71 12.13 -12.41
N LEU A 279 -7.68 12.43 -13.19
CA LEU A 279 -7.51 13.74 -13.83
C LEU A 279 -8.65 14.05 -14.82
N LEU A 280 -9.02 13.10 -15.69
CA LEU A 280 -10.14 13.25 -16.61
C LEU A 280 -11.48 13.39 -15.88
N LEU A 281 -11.64 12.68 -14.78
CA LEU A 281 -12.82 12.77 -13.92
C LEU A 281 -12.94 14.17 -13.31
N ALA A 282 -11.84 14.71 -12.74
CA ALA A 282 -11.82 16.06 -12.19
C ALA A 282 -12.10 17.13 -13.29
N ASP A 283 -11.52 16.97 -14.48
CA ASP A 283 -11.79 17.85 -15.62
C ASP A 283 -13.26 17.80 -16.06
N HIS A 284 -13.85 16.60 -16.08
CA HIS A 284 -15.26 16.43 -16.40
C HIS A 284 -16.17 17.11 -15.38
N ILE A 285 -15.88 16.96 -14.09
CA ILE A 285 -16.61 17.63 -13.00
C ILE A 285 -16.49 19.15 -13.14
N ALA A 286 -15.29 19.68 -13.39
CA ALA A 286 -15.04 21.11 -13.54
C ALA A 286 -15.70 21.73 -14.78
N THR A 287 -15.96 20.93 -15.82
CA THR A 287 -16.62 21.38 -17.05
C THR A 287 -18.15 21.20 -17.02
N SER A 288 -18.67 20.58 -15.98
CA SER A 288 -20.12 20.42 -15.77
C SER A 288 -20.82 21.78 -15.62
N PRO A 289 -22.10 21.89 -15.99
CA PRO A 289 -22.82 23.15 -15.93
C PRO A 289 -22.78 23.79 -14.53
N PRO A 290 -22.57 25.13 -14.41
CA PRO A 290 -22.39 25.79 -13.11
C PRO A 290 -23.62 25.73 -12.18
N ASN A 291 -24.77 25.33 -12.67
CA ASN A 291 -26.02 25.16 -11.90
C ASN A 291 -26.20 23.74 -11.36
N GLN A 292 -25.27 22.81 -11.63
CA GLN A 292 -25.37 21.44 -11.19
C GLN A 292 -24.80 21.31 -9.79
N SER A 293 -25.61 20.84 -8.84
CA SER A 293 -25.15 20.60 -7.47
C SER A 293 -24.18 19.43 -7.45
N THR A 294 -23.08 19.54 -6.73
CA THR A 294 -22.15 18.44 -6.48
C THR A 294 -22.84 17.24 -5.79
N ALA A 295 -23.91 17.49 -5.04
CA ALA A 295 -24.73 16.46 -4.41
C ALA A 295 -25.54 15.60 -5.42
N GLU A 296 -25.68 16.04 -6.67
CA GLU A 296 -26.31 15.27 -7.74
C GLU A 296 -25.35 14.35 -8.50
N LEU A 297 -24.02 14.51 -8.22
CA LEU A 297 -22.97 13.74 -8.87
C LEU A 297 -22.64 12.49 -8.09
N LEU A 298 -22.51 11.36 -8.79
CA LEU A 298 -22.04 10.10 -8.22
C LEU A 298 -20.87 9.56 -9.01
N ILE A 299 -19.81 9.22 -8.31
CA ILE A 299 -18.71 8.42 -8.84
C ILE A 299 -19.03 6.95 -8.53
N SER A 300 -19.02 6.11 -9.55
CA SER A 300 -19.31 4.69 -9.43
C SER A 300 -18.06 3.88 -9.79
N THR A 301 -17.67 2.92 -8.96
CA THR A 301 -16.51 2.06 -9.23
C THR A 301 -16.83 0.59 -9.00
N PRO A 302 -16.40 -0.32 -9.89
CA PRO A 302 -16.57 -1.76 -9.73
C PRO A 302 -15.68 -2.34 -8.62
N ASP A 303 -14.54 -1.72 -8.35
CA ASP A 303 -13.57 -2.17 -7.35
C ASP A 303 -13.54 -1.22 -6.14
N ALA A 304 -13.89 -1.75 -4.97
CA ALA A 304 -13.85 -1.00 -3.72
C ALA A 304 -12.43 -0.51 -3.36
N SER A 305 -11.39 -1.20 -3.82
CA SER A 305 -10.00 -0.79 -3.59
C SER A 305 -9.61 0.50 -4.32
N ASP A 306 -10.32 0.87 -5.39
CA ASP A 306 -10.10 2.11 -6.14
C ASP A 306 -10.69 3.35 -5.42
N GLN A 307 -11.64 3.18 -4.49
CA GLN A 307 -12.39 4.29 -3.88
C GLN A 307 -11.49 5.26 -3.12
N LEU A 308 -10.64 4.76 -2.23
CA LEU A 308 -9.74 5.59 -1.42
C LEU A 308 -8.65 6.28 -2.25
N PRO A 309 -7.97 5.62 -3.22
CA PRO A 309 -7.09 6.30 -4.17
C PRO A 309 -7.78 7.41 -4.96
N ILE A 310 -9.00 7.20 -5.46
CA ILE A 310 -9.78 8.21 -6.18
C ILE A 310 -10.09 9.40 -5.27
N GLN A 311 -10.58 9.15 -4.06
CA GLN A 311 -10.85 10.20 -3.08
C GLN A 311 -9.63 11.07 -2.82
N ARG A 312 -8.46 10.45 -2.59
CA ARG A 312 -7.20 11.18 -2.35
C ARG A 312 -6.75 12.00 -3.55
N GLN A 313 -6.87 11.45 -4.75
CA GLN A 313 -6.50 12.16 -5.97
C GLN A 313 -7.43 13.33 -6.27
N LEU A 314 -8.74 13.19 -6.01
CA LEU A 314 -9.70 14.28 -6.20
C LEU A 314 -9.55 15.38 -5.15
N ALA A 315 -9.12 15.04 -3.95
CA ALA A 315 -8.79 16.01 -2.91
C ALA A 315 -7.63 16.95 -3.31
N GLU A 316 -6.72 16.51 -4.20
CA GLU A 316 -5.67 17.37 -4.77
C GLU A 316 -6.24 18.52 -5.66
N PHE A 317 -7.51 18.37 -6.09
CA PHE A 317 -8.25 19.38 -6.88
C PHE A 317 -9.32 20.11 -6.06
N ASP A 318 -9.25 20.06 -4.72
CA ASP A 318 -10.25 20.62 -3.79
C ASP A 318 -11.67 20.06 -3.97
N LEU A 319 -11.79 18.86 -4.50
CA LEU A 319 -13.07 18.18 -4.62
C LEU A 319 -13.32 17.35 -3.35
N ASP A 320 -14.34 17.74 -2.59
CA ASP A 320 -14.79 16.97 -1.43
C ASP A 320 -15.54 15.73 -1.90
N VAL A 321 -15.02 14.56 -1.52
CA VAL A 321 -15.55 13.26 -1.96
C VAL A 321 -15.87 12.41 -0.74
N SER A 322 -17.14 12.04 -0.61
CA SER A 322 -17.63 11.19 0.47
C SER A 322 -17.69 9.72 0.08
N LEU A 323 -17.48 8.85 1.07
CA LEU A 323 -17.60 7.39 0.96
C LEU A 323 -18.83 6.89 1.76
N PRO A 324 -20.04 6.95 1.21
CA PRO A 324 -21.25 6.54 1.94
C PRO A 324 -21.27 5.08 2.34
N ALA A 325 -20.60 4.22 1.56
CA ALA A 325 -20.43 2.81 1.88
C ALA A 325 -19.50 2.59 3.08
N GLY A 326 -18.72 3.64 3.44
CA GLY A 326 -17.73 3.58 4.50
C GLY A 326 -16.37 3.05 4.03
N ARG A 327 -15.45 2.96 4.99
CA ARG A 327 -14.07 2.53 4.77
C ARG A 327 -13.86 1.13 5.35
N GLN A 328 -13.14 0.27 4.67
CA GLN A 328 -12.76 -1.04 5.21
C GLN A 328 -12.01 -0.88 6.54
N LEU A 329 -12.39 -1.66 7.56
CA LEU A 329 -11.84 -1.52 8.90
C LEU A 329 -10.35 -1.83 8.96
N ILE A 330 -9.86 -2.71 8.10
CA ILE A 330 -8.41 -3.00 7.97
C ILE A 330 -7.58 -1.80 7.51
N ALA A 331 -8.18 -0.82 6.85
CA ALA A 331 -7.53 0.41 6.40
C ALA A 331 -7.62 1.56 7.42
N THR A 332 -8.27 1.35 8.56
CA THR A 332 -8.33 2.29 9.70
C THR A 332 -7.07 2.22 10.54
N GLY A 333 -6.83 3.23 11.39
CA GLY A 333 -5.70 3.23 12.33
C GLY A 333 -5.58 1.93 13.13
N PRO A 334 -6.64 1.49 13.86
CA PRO A 334 -6.60 0.22 14.60
C PRO A 334 -6.34 -1.00 13.70
N GLY A 335 -6.95 -1.07 12.51
CA GLY A 335 -6.74 -2.17 11.57
C GLY A 335 -5.29 -2.25 11.06
N ILE A 336 -4.71 -1.09 10.71
CA ILE A 336 -3.30 -0.99 10.34
C ILE A 336 -2.41 -1.45 11.49
N LEU A 337 -2.67 -0.99 12.73
CA LEU A 337 -1.90 -1.37 13.90
C LEU A 337 -1.87 -2.89 14.12
N ILE A 338 -3.02 -3.56 14.05
CA ILE A 338 -3.09 -5.01 14.23
C ILE A 338 -2.26 -5.74 13.17
N ARG A 339 -2.34 -5.30 11.91
CA ARG A 339 -1.56 -5.86 10.81
C ARG A 339 -0.05 -5.69 11.05
N LEU A 340 0.37 -4.51 11.52
CA LEU A 340 1.77 -4.24 11.85
C LEU A 340 2.27 -5.13 12.99
N ILE A 341 1.46 -5.30 14.05
CA ILE A 341 1.79 -6.19 15.18
C ILE A 341 1.88 -7.65 14.68
N SER A 342 0.93 -8.11 13.87
CA SER A 342 0.94 -9.47 13.31
C SER A 342 2.20 -9.74 12.47
N ASN A 343 2.58 -8.78 11.62
CA ASN A 343 3.80 -8.88 10.81
C ASN A 343 5.05 -8.95 11.71
N PHE A 344 5.12 -8.13 12.74
CA PHE A 344 6.27 -8.14 13.66
C PHE A 344 6.39 -9.47 14.43
N ILE A 345 5.28 -10.00 14.93
CA ILE A 345 5.29 -11.28 15.65
C ILE A 345 5.73 -12.43 14.73
N SER A 346 5.36 -12.37 13.45
CA SER A 346 5.71 -13.39 12.46
C SER A 346 7.18 -13.32 12.03
N GLU A 347 7.71 -12.10 11.84
CA GLU A 347 9.02 -11.88 11.22
C GLU A 347 10.12 -11.55 12.23
N GLN A 348 9.78 -10.85 13.31
CA GLN A 348 10.69 -10.26 14.30
C GLN A 348 11.85 -9.46 13.65
N SER A 349 11.54 -8.84 12.50
CA SER A 349 12.49 -8.04 11.74
C SER A 349 12.52 -6.59 12.23
N TYR A 350 13.66 -5.91 12.03
CA TYR A 350 13.74 -4.48 12.30
C TYR A 350 12.76 -3.67 11.44
N LYS A 351 12.55 -4.08 10.20
CA LYS A 351 11.61 -3.43 9.28
C LYS A 351 10.17 -3.45 9.82
N SER A 352 9.72 -4.59 10.31
CA SER A 352 8.37 -4.71 10.89
C SER A 352 8.24 -3.93 12.21
N LEU A 353 9.29 -3.87 13.02
CA LEU A 353 9.35 -3.01 14.21
C LEU A 353 9.26 -1.53 13.85
N SER A 354 10.09 -1.08 12.90
CA SER A 354 10.11 0.30 12.42
C SER A 354 8.72 0.75 11.96
N ALA A 355 7.99 -0.13 11.28
CA ALA A 355 6.62 0.15 10.85
C ALA A 355 5.65 0.37 12.03
N ILE A 356 5.78 -0.39 13.12
CA ILE A 356 4.97 -0.17 14.34
C ILE A 356 5.32 1.17 15.01
N LEU A 357 6.62 1.48 15.18
CA LEU A 357 7.06 2.74 15.79
C LEU A 357 6.62 3.98 15.00
N ARG A 358 6.42 3.84 13.68
CA ARG A 358 5.91 4.91 12.80
C ARG A 358 4.39 5.06 12.85
N HIS A 359 3.69 4.16 13.51
CA HIS A 359 2.24 4.31 13.65
C HIS A 359 1.93 5.51 14.58
N PRO A 360 1.16 6.52 14.11
CA PRO A 360 1.04 7.79 14.84
C PRO A 360 0.54 7.65 16.27
N GLU A 361 -0.46 6.81 16.51
CA GLU A 361 -1.03 6.60 17.83
C GLU A 361 -0.07 5.82 18.74
N VAL A 362 0.68 4.86 18.20
CA VAL A 362 1.70 4.13 18.96
C VAL A 362 2.83 5.07 19.36
N LEU A 363 3.37 5.83 18.42
CA LEU A 363 4.45 6.78 18.68
C LEU A 363 4.05 7.79 19.77
N ARG A 364 2.85 8.38 19.66
CA ARG A 364 2.32 9.30 20.66
C ARG A 364 2.21 8.67 22.05
N THR A 365 1.82 7.40 22.11
CA THR A 365 1.64 6.68 23.39
C THR A 365 2.96 6.28 24.01
N LEU A 366 3.94 5.89 23.20
CA LEU A 366 5.28 5.49 23.67
C LEU A 366 6.14 6.68 24.13
N THR A 367 5.80 7.88 23.71
CA THR A 367 6.60 9.08 23.95
C THR A 367 5.95 10.12 24.87
N PRO A 368 5.26 9.75 25.97
CA PRO A 368 4.75 10.74 26.91
C PRO A 368 5.93 11.41 27.63
N GLY A 369 6.34 12.60 27.17
CA GLY A 369 7.50 13.32 27.68
C GLY A 369 8.76 13.28 26.80
N LEU A 370 8.78 12.47 25.75
CA LEU A 370 9.79 12.49 24.70
C LEU A 370 9.30 13.28 23.48
N ASN A 371 10.24 13.78 22.68
CA ASN A 371 9.89 14.37 21.39
C ASN A 371 9.73 13.24 20.34
N PRO A 372 8.53 13.04 19.76
CA PRO A 372 8.32 12.04 18.71
C PRO A 372 9.27 12.18 17.52
N VAL A 373 9.66 13.42 17.18
CA VAL A 373 10.61 13.72 16.09
C VAL A 373 11.98 13.14 16.40
N SER A 374 12.43 13.21 17.67
CA SER A 374 13.72 12.63 18.09
C SER A 374 13.73 11.13 17.94
N VAL A 375 12.66 10.43 18.35
CA VAL A 375 12.55 8.96 18.16
C VAL A 375 12.61 8.59 16.69
N MET A 376 11.89 9.32 15.82
CA MET A 376 11.90 9.08 14.38
C MET A 376 13.25 9.36 13.74
N SER A 377 13.92 10.42 14.15
CA SER A 377 15.26 10.75 13.66
C SER A 377 16.28 9.70 14.10
N GLU A 378 16.23 9.23 15.35
CA GLU A 378 17.11 8.18 15.86
C GLU A 378 16.83 6.82 15.20
N LEU A 379 15.57 6.51 14.92
CA LEU A 379 15.17 5.31 14.19
C LEU A 379 15.81 5.27 12.78
N ALA A 380 15.77 6.40 12.08
CA ALA A 380 16.36 6.55 10.77
C ALA A 380 17.90 6.51 10.80
N ASP A 381 18.52 7.26 11.72
CA ASP A 381 19.99 7.26 11.88
C ASP A 381 20.53 5.88 12.27
N TYR A 382 19.78 5.13 13.12
CA TYR A 382 20.14 3.77 13.45
C TYR A 382 20.08 2.85 12.24
N HIS A 383 19.02 2.96 11.41
CA HIS A 383 18.89 2.18 10.19
C HIS A 383 20.04 2.48 9.21
N GLU A 384 20.27 3.75 8.90
CA GLU A 384 21.35 4.18 7.99
C GLU A 384 22.74 3.74 8.48
N SER A 385 22.99 3.84 9.79
CA SER A 385 24.31 3.53 10.38
C SER A 385 24.56 2.03 10.54
N ARG A 386 23.55 1.20 10.71
CA ARG A 386 23.65 -0.21 11.14
C ARG A 386 23.01 -1.21 10.21
N LEU A 387 22.10 -0.79 9.35
CA LEU A 387 21.31 -1.65 8.47
C LEU A 387 20.81 -2.93 9.18
N PRO A 388 20.10 -2.79 10.31
CA PRO A 388 19.73 -3.90 11.16
C PRO A 388 18.75 -4.83 10.46
N PHE A 389 19.05 -6.13 10.47
CA PHE A 389 18.17 -7.16 9.92
C PHE A 389 17.09 -7.58 10.92
N ASP A 390 17.50 -7.75 12.18
CA ASP A 390 16.67 -8.17 13.31
C ASP A 390 16.70 -7.15 14.46
N THR A 391 16.01 -7.47 15.55
CA THR A 391 15.90 -6.60 16.73
C THR A 391 16.92 -6.92 17.82
N ALA A 392 17.82 -7.90 17.63
CA ALA A 392 18.68 -8.45 18.67
C ALA A 392 19.64 -7.44 19.32
N ASN A 393 19.99 -6.37 18.64
CA ASN A 393 20.94 -5.35 19.14
C ASN A 393 20.24 -4.12 19.76
N LEU A 394 18.92 -4.08 19.81
CA LEU A 394 18.17 -2.91 20.31
C LEU A 394 18.18 -2.80 21.84
N ASP A 395 18.42 -3.89 22.57
CA ASP A 395 18.46 -3.89 24.03
C ASP A 395 19.72 -3.23 24.61
N ALA A 396 20.74 -2.93 23.78
CA ALA A 396 22.02 -2.36 24.21
C ALA A 396 22.45 -1.21 23.28
N LEU A 397 21.54 -0.27 23.01
CA LEU A 397 21.85 0.89 22.17
C LEU A 397 22.73 1.90 22.92
N PRO A 398 23.71 2.52 22.22
CA PRO A 398 24.47 3.65 22.73
C PRO A 398 23.60 4.87 23.07
N GLU A 399 24.10 5.75 23.93
CA GLU A 399 23.43 6.97 24.42
C GLU A 399 22.91 7.89 23.29
N ARG A 400 23.58 7.90 22.14
CA ARG A 400 23.13 8.68 20.97
C ARG A 400 21.76 8.26 20.42
N TRP A 401 21.26 7.09 20.81
CA TRP A 401 19.94 6.54 20.42
C TRP A 401 19.07 6.25 21.65
N ALA A 402 19.18 7.07 22.69
CA ALA A 402 18.50 6.86 23.96
C ALA A 402 16.97 6.90 23.84
N ASN A 403 16.43 7.81 22.99
CA ASN A 403 14.97 7.91 22.80
C ASN A 403 14.43 6.66 22.07
N LEU A 404 15.15 6.13 21.09
CA LEU A 404 14.81 4.88 20.41
C LEU A 404 14.88 3.69 21.39
N ALA A 405 15.89 3.63 22.25
CA ALA A 405 16.04 2.58 23.25
C ALA A 405 14.88 2.57 24.26
N GLU A 406 14.44 3.73 24.71
CA GLU A 406 13.30 3.88 25.62
C GLU A 406 12.00 3.45 24.91
N ALA A 407 11.75 3.91 23.70
CA ALA A 407 10.58 3.52 22.91
C ALA A 407 10.55 2.01 22.65
N TRP A 408 11.69 1.40 22.32
CA TRP A 408 11.81 -0.06 22.14
C TRP A 408 11.54 -0.81 23.44
N THR A 409 12.09 -0.37 24.55
CA THR A 409 11.91 -1.02 25.85
C THR A 409 10.43 -1.07 26.24
N GLU A 410 9.68 0.01 26.01
CA GLU A 410 8.26 0.04 26.32
C GLU A 410 7.45 -0.81 25.33
N LEU A 411 7.72 -0.68 24.02
CA LEU A 411 7.02 -1.46 22.99
C LEU A 411 7.29 -2.97 23.15
N SER A 412 8.52 -3.37 23.42
CA SER A 412 8.87 -4.80 23.64
C SER A 412 8.10 -5.40 24.80
N ARG A 413 7.86 -4.64 25.87
CA ARG A 413 7.01 -5.04 27.01
C ARG A 413 5.56 -5.28 26.60
N TRP A 414 5.01 -4.46 25.68
CA TRP A 414 3.64 -4.66 25.18
C TRP A 414 3.53 -5.93 24.33
N LEU A 415 4.58 -6.23 23.52
CA LEU A 415 4.57 -7.31 22.57
C LEU A 415 5.06 -8.66 23.14
N GLN A 416 5.71 -8.65 24.32
CA GLN A 416 6.25 -9.86 24.97
C GLN A 416 5.24 -11.00 25.10
N PRO A 417 3.95 -10.77 25.47
CA PRO A 417 2.98 -11.87 25.59
C PRO A 417 2.70 -12.59 24.27
N PHE A 418 2.94 -11.97 23.12
CA PHE A 418 2.68 -12.53 21.80
C PHE A 418 3.91 -13.24 21.19
N ILE A 419 5.09 -13.09 21.78
CA ILE A 419 6.32 -13.74 21.32
C ILE A 419 6.47 -15.13 21.93
N THR A 420 5.84 -15.41 23.07
CA THR A 420 5.83 -16.69 23.76
C THR A 420 4.90 -17.69 23.07
N LYS A 421 5.37 -18.93 22.86
CA LYS A 421 4.74 -19.89 21.93
C LYS A 421 3.44 -20.56 22.40
N ASP A 422 3.20 -20.71 23.69
CA ASP A 422 2.07 -21.49 24.22
C ASP A 422 1.29 -20.66 25.26
N THR A 423 0.33 -19.88 24.74
CA THR A 423 -0.51 -19.04 25.60
C THR A 423 -1.98 -19.44 25.43
N MET A 424 -2.74 -19.48 26.52
CA MET A 424 -4.20 -19.71 26.47
C MET A 424 -4.86 -18.56 25.71
N VAL A 425 -5.83 -18.87 24.84
CA VAL A 425 -6.51 -17.87 24.00
C VAL A 425 -7.14 -16.75 24.83
N ALA A 426 -7.66 -17.02 26.00
CA ALA A 426 -8.19 -16.01 26.92
C ALA A 426 -7.13 -14.99 27.39
N ILE A 427 -5.89 -15.44 27.58
CA ILE A 427 -4.76 -14.56 27.93
C ILE A 427 -4.39 -13.72 26.70
N LEU A 428 -4.32 -14.35 25.50
CA LEU A 428 -4.06 -13.61 24.26
C LEU A 428 -5.08 -12.51 24.01
N GLN A 429 -6.37 -12.79 24.20
CA GLN A 429 -7.41 -11.79 24.10
C GLN A 429 -7.19 -10.64 25.09
N THR A 430 -6.94 -10.96 26.36
CA THR A 430 -6.74 -9.95 27.42
C THR A 430 -5.55 -9.05 27.10
N GLU A 431 -4.40 -9.64 26.74
CA GLU A 431 -3.19 -8.87 26.41
C GLU A 431 -3.36 -8.06 25.12
N PHE A 432 -4.06 -8.61 24.13
CA PHE A 432 -4.38 -7.90 22.89
C PHE A 432 -5.25 -6.65 23.17
N LEU A 433 -6.31 -6.80 23.95
CA LEU A 433 -7.17 -5.67 24.34
C LEU A 433 -6.43 -4.67 25.22
N ASN A 434 -5.48 -5.13 26.06
CA ASN A 434 -4.59 -4.26 26.83
C ASN A 434 -3.73 -3.37 25.93
N VAL A 435 -3.15 -3.91 24.86
CA VAL A 435 -2.38 -3.11 23.88
C VAL A 435 -3.27 -2.04 23.23
N LEU A 436 -4.46 -2.41 22.76
CA LEU A 436 -5.40 -1.43 22.17
C LEU A 436 -5.83 -0.38 23.18
N SER A 437 -6.09 -0.79 24.42
CA SER A 437 -6.46 0.13 25.51
C SER A 437 -5.34 1.13 25.85
N ARG A 438 -4.08 0.71 25.81
CA ARG A 438 -2.94 1.62 26.00
C ARG A 438 -2.86 2.65 24.87
N VAL A 439 -3.05 2.23 23.63
CA VAL A 439 -2.92 3.12 22.46
C VAL A 439 -4.11 4.07 22.33
N TYR A 440 -5.33 3.61 22.56
CA TYR A 440 -6.56 4.38 22.31
C TYR A 440 -7.31 4.83 23.58
N GLY A 441 -7.07 4.19 24.72
CA GLY A 441 -7.83 4.41 25.95
C GLY A 441 -7.62 5.76 26.64
N THR A 442 -6.53 6.48 26.30
CA THR A 442 -6.27 7.85 26.81
C THR A 442 -6.96 8.94 25.99
N ARG A 443 -7.52 8.58 24.84
CA ARG A 443 -8.17 9.52 23.92
C ARG A 443 -9.64 9.70 24.32
N THR A 444 -10.10 10.95 24.42
CA THR A 444 -11.52 11.25 24.51
C THR A 444 -12.14 11.06 23.14
N LEU A 445 -13.09 10.12 23.02
CA LEU A 445 -13.80 9.83 21.77
C LEU A 445 -15.08 10.66 21.70
N HIS A 446 -15.29 11.30 20.55
CA HIS A 446 -16.51 12.04 20.24
C HIS A 446 -17.34 11.23 19.25
N ARG A 447 -18.60 10.96 19.62
CA ARG A 447 -19.49 10.07 18.86
C ARG A 447 -19.73 10.52 17.42
N GLU A 448 -19.67 11.81 17.15
CA GLU A 448 -19.92 12.38 15.82
C GLU A 448 -18.67 12.38 14.92
N THR A 449 -17.51 12.69 15.48
CA THR A 449 -16.26 12.83 14.71
C THR A 449 -15.40 11.57 14.67
N ASP A 450 -15.54 10.66 15.64
CA ASP A 450 -14.72 9.46 15.77
C ASP A 450 -15.50 8.17 15.43
N GLN A 451 -16.57 8.26 14.62
CA GLN A 451 -17.44 7.11 14.27
C GLN A 451 -16.66 5.94 13.66
N GLU A 452 -15.73 6.23 12.75
CA GLU A 452 -14.87 5.21 12.12
C GLU A 452 -14.01 4.49 13.16
N LEU A 453 -13.38 5.24 14.06
CA LEU A 453 -12.54 4.68 15.13
C LEU A 453 -13.34 3.82 16.09
N ILE A 454 -14.50 4.31 16.51
CA ILE A 454 -15.42 3.60 17.42
C ILE A 454 -15.90 2.29 16.78
N ALA A 455 -16.29 2.35 15.51
CA ALA A 455 -16.73 1.16 14.76
C ALA A 455 -15.59 0.15 14.61
N ALA A 456 -14.38 0.60 14.30
CA ALA A 456 -13.21 -0.26 14.18
C ALA A 456 -12.88 -0.96 15.50
N LEU A 457 -12.78 -0.22 16.60
CA LEU A 457 -12.50 -0.80 17.93
C LEU A 457 -13.59 -1.76 18.38
N SER A 458 -14.86 -1.44 18.10
CA SER A 458 -16.00 -2.31 18.42
C SER A 458 -15.97 -3.61 17.64
N ALA A 459 -15.73 -3.55 16.33
CA ALA A 459 -15.63 -4.73 15.47
C ALA A 459 -14.42 -5.61 15.85
N ILE A 460 -13.28 -4.99 16.15
CA ILE A 460 -12.08 -5.70 16.61
C ILE A 460 -12.33 -6.44 17.91
N ASN A 461 -13.01 -5.77 18.88
CA ASN A 461 -13.36 -6.40 20.16
C ASN A 461 -14.33 -7.57 19.95
N SER A 462 -15.32 -7.42 19.07
CA SER A 462 -16.26 -8.49 18.73
C SER A 462 -15.55 -9.68 18.08
N ALA A 463 -14.67 -9.43 17.11
CA ALA A 463 -13.85 -10.44 16.45
C ALA A 463 -12.94 -11.18 17.46
N ALA A 464 -12.26 -10.43 18.34
CA ALA A 464 -11.41 -10.99 19.38
C ALA A 464 -12.17 -11.91 20.35
N THR A 465 -13.40 -11.55 20.68
CA THR A 465 -14.26 -12.33 21.57
C THR A 465 -14.80 -13.59 20.87
N GLU A 466 -15.26 -13.45 19.64
CA GLU A 466 -15.78 -14.57 18.84
C GLU A 466 -14.71 -15.64 18.61
N ILE A 467 -13.47 -15.22 18.28
CA ILE A 467 -12.35 -16.12 18.06
C ILE A 467 -11.99 -16.85 19.34
N LYS A 468 -11.94 -16.15 20.49
CA LYS A 468 -11.72 -16.77 21.80
C LYS A 468 -12.77 -17.85 22.07
N ASP A 469 -14.06 -17.49 21.94
CA ASP A 469 -15.17 -18.42 22.20
C ASP A 469 -15.12 -19.65 21.28
N ALA A 470 -14.73 -19.47 20.02
CA ALA A 470 -14.56 -20.56 19.07
C ALA A 470 -13.41 -21.53 19.46
N TYR A 471 -12.26 -21.01 19.88
CA TYR A 471 -11.15 -21.85 20.36
C TYR A 471 -11.47 -22.56 21.68
N GLU A 472 -12.18 -21.89 22.61
CA GLU A 472 -12.62 -22.50 23.86
C GLU A 472 -13.62 -23.64 23.61
N LEU A 473 -14.54 -23.42 22.65
CA LEU A 473 -15.54 -24.45 22.27
C LEU A 473 -14.88 -25.69 21.66
N LEU A 474 -13.82 -25.51 20.86
CA LEU A 474 -13.07 -26.61 20.24
C LEU A 474 -12.04 -27.24 21.19
N GLY A 475 -11.70 -26.57 22.28
CA GLY A 475 -10.67 -27.06 23.22
C GLY A 475 -9.27 -27.14 22.64
N GLN A 476 -8.96 -26.31 21.65
CA GLN A 476 -7.69 -26.34 20.92
C GLN A 476 -6.73 -25.23 21.38
N PRO A 477 -5.39 -25.43 21.28
CA PRO A 477 -4.43 -24.37 21.52
C PRO A 477 -4.42 -23.36 20.38
N CYS A 478 -4.18 -22.08 20.72
CA CYS A 478 -4.11 -20.99 19.76
C CYS A 478 -2.72 -20.32 19.83
N THR A 479 -2.07 -20.15 18.68
CA THR A 479 -0.84 -19.35 18.65
C THR A 479 -1.17 -17.85 18.44
N PRO A 480 -0.31 -16.93 18.92
CA PRO A 480 -0.53 -15.49 18.72
C PRO A 480 -0.70 -15.09 17.25
N THR A 481 0.09 -15.70 16.35
CA THR A 481 -0.01 -15.46 14.91
C THR A 481 -1.35 -15.92 14.33
N GLN A 482 -1.87 -17.07 14.76
CA GLN A 482 -3.20 -17.54 14.34
C GLN A 482 -4.30 -16.61 14.85
N TYR A 483 -4.21 -16.21 16.12
CA TYR A 483 -5.19 -15.30 16.74
C TYR A 483 -5.30 -13.99 15.98
N LEU A 484 -4.17 -13.35 15.72
CA LEU A 484 -4.14 -12.07 15.00
C LEU A 484 -4.55 -12.19 13.53
N SER A 485 -4.15 -13.28 12.85
CA SER A 485 -4.58 -13.54 11.47
C SER A 485 -6.10 -13.62 11.35
N LEU A 486 -6.76 -14.37 12.23
CA LEU A 486 -8.21 -14.49 12.22
C LEU A 486 -8.92 -13.16 12.51
N ILE A 487 -8.38 -12.32 13.41
CA ILE A 487 -8.91 -10.96 13.62
C ILE A 487 -8.79 -10.14 12.32
N ILE A 488 -7.63 -10.17 11.69
CA ILE A 488 -7.37 -9.46 10.43
C ILE A 488 -8.36 -9.91 9.35
N ASP A 489 -8.59 -11.21 9.20
CA ASP A 489 -9.50 -11.76 8.20
C ASP A 489 -10.93 -11.25 8.43
N GLN A 490 -11.43 -11.25 9.67
CA GLN A 490 -12.78 -10.72 9.99
C GLN A 490 -12.93 -9.23 9.73
N ILE A 491 -11.91 -8.40 10.09
CA ILE A 491 -12.01 -6.95 9.91
C ILE A 491 -11.72 -6.51 8.46
N THR A 492 -11.16 -7.38 7.63
CA THR A 492 -10.89 -7.09 6.21
C THR A 492 -12.19 -6.96 5.42
N GLU A 493 -13.18 -7.80 5.70
CA GLU A 493 -14.49 -7.76 5.05
C GLU A 493 -15.44 -6.72 5.69
N ALA A 494 -15.14 -6.28 6.91
CA ALA A 494 -15.98 -5.35 7.65
C ALA A 494 -15.72 -3.90 7.25
N VAL A 495 -16.77 -3.08 7.28
CA VAL A 495 -16.74 -1.67 6.84
C VAL A 495 -17.20 -0.76 7.99
N ALA A 496 -16.47 0.35 8.20
CA ALA A 496 -16.92 1.41 9.11
C ALA A 496 -18.12 2.15 8.51
N PRO A 497 -18.99 2.76 9.35
CA PRO A 497 -20.02 3.65 8.86
C PRO A 497 -19.43 4.76 8.01
N GLY A 498 -20.01 5.00 6.83
CA GLY A 498 -19.56 6.03 5.91
C GLY A 498 -19.79 7.43 6.47
N GLN A 499 -18.91 8.35 6.13
CA GLN A 499 -19.13 9.77 6.36
C GLN A 499 -19.94 10.34 5.19
N HIS A 500 -21.05 10.98 5.49
CA HIS A 500 -21.82 11.72 4.52
C HIS A 500 -21.40 13.19 4.57
N SER A 501 -20.83 13.71 3.49
CA SER A 501 -20.70 15.15 3.29
C SER A 501 -21.96 15.66 2.60
N ILE A 502 -22.62 16.65 3.19
CA ILE A 502 -23.89 17.21 2.67
C ILE A 502 -23.69 17.82 1.26
N ASN A 503 -22.49 18.31 0.99
CA ASN A 503 -22.14 18.99 -0.27
C ASN A 503 -21.08 18.24 -1.09
N GLY A 504 -20.62 17.09 -0.64
CA GLY A 504 -19.57 16.31 -1.29
C GLY A 504 -20.10 15.38 -2.38
N ILE A 505 -19.22 15.07 -3.34
CA ILE A 505 -19.48 14.07 -4.38
C ILE A 505 -19.43 12.69 -3.74
N SER A 506 -20.46 11.87 -3.96
CA SER A 506 -20.49 10.51 -3.39
C SER A 506 -19.74 9.50 -4.28
N ILE A 507 -19.04 8.54 -3.63
CA ILE A 507 -18.51 7.33 -4.32
C ILE A 507 -19.32 6.12 -3.87
N ALA A 508 -19.78 5.29 -4.82
CA ALA A 508 -20.49 4.05 -4.54
C ALA A 508 -19.91 2.86 -5.34
N GLY A 509 -20.15 1.65 -4.83
CA GLY A 509 -19.97 0.43 -5.59
C GLY A 509 -20.92 0.39 -6.80
N TRP A 510 -20.45 -0.14 -7.92
CA TRP A 510 -21.20 -0.04 -9.16
C TRP A 510 -22.53 -0.82 -9.15
N LEU A 511 -22.64 -1.93 -8.41
CA LEU A 511 -23.90 -2.68 -8.23
C LEU A 511 -24.88 -1.97 -7.28
N ASP A 512 -24.41 -1.07 -6.43
CA ASP A 512 -25.26 -0.23 -5.56
C ASP A 512 -25.74 1.05 -6.26
N THR A 513 -25.05 1.46 -7.31
CA THR A 513 -25.32 2.70 -8.05
C THR A 513 -26.78 2.83 -8.57
N PRO A 514 -27.44 1.78 -9.11
CA PRO A 514 -28.84 1.86 -9.51
C PRO A 514 -29.80 2.28 -8.37
N TRP A 515 -29.40 2.02 -7.12
CA TRP A 515 -30.22 2.24 -5.91
C TRP A 515 -29.98 3.57 -5.23
N THR A 516 -29.13 4.43 -5.80
CA THR A 516 -28.89 5.78 -5.31
C THR A 516 -29.88 6.77 -5.94
N ASN A 517 -29.88 8.01 -5.43
CA ASN A 517 -30.83 9.07 -5.88
C ASN A 517 -30.15 10.13 -6.77
N HIS A 518 -28.91 9.86 -7.23
CA HIS A 518 -28.13 10.81 -8.02
C HIS A 518 -28.55 10.79 -9.49
N SER A 519 -28.64 11.96 -10.11
CA SER A 519 -29.04 12.10 -11.51
C SER A 519 -27.89 11.92 -12.51
N HIS A 520 -26.63 12.20 -12.10
CA HIS A 520 -25.46 12.10 -12.94
C HIS A 520 -24.48 11.07 -12.40
N VAL A 521 -24.12 10.10 -13.21
CA VAL A 521 -23.26 8.97 -12.82
C VAL A 521 -22.01 8.92 -13.69
N MET A 522 -20.86 8.96 -13.05
CA MET A 522 -19.54 8.77 -13.64
C MET A 522 -19.04 7.37 -13.27
N LEU A 523 -19.18 6.42 -14.20
CA LEU A 523 -18.81 5.02 -13.99
C LEU A 523 -17.35 4.80 -14.41
N LEU A 524 -16.51 4.45 -13.46
CA LEU A 524 -15.06 4.28 -13.65
C LEU A 524 -14.67 2.82 -13.87
N GLY A 525 -13.55 2.59 -14.55
CA GLY A 525 -12.91 1.28 -14.65
C GLY A 525 -13.70 0.22 -15.41
N VAL A 526 -14.48 0.63 -16.43
CA VAL A 526 -15.25 -0.31 -17.25
C VAL A 526 -14.32 -1.01 -18.24
N ASN A 527 -13.69 -2.05 -17.77
CA ASN A 527 -12.73 -2.87 -18.52
C ASN A 527 -13.16 -4.34 -18.50
N GLU A 528 -12.72 -5.10 -19.50
CA GLU A 528 -12.97 -6.54 -19.59
C GLU A 528 -12.39 -7.27 -18.37
N GLY A 529 -13.17 -8.19 -17.80
CA GLY A 529 -12.82 -8.88 -16.57
C GLY A 529 -13.21 -8.15 -15.27
N THR A 530 -13.49 -6.84 -15.36
CA THR A 530 -14.00 -6.01 -14.25
C THR A 530 -15.50 -5.78 -14.41
N VAL A 531 -15.91 -5.22 -15.55
CA VAL A 531 -17.31 -5.10 -16.00
C VAL A 531 -17.35 -5.49 -17.47
N PRO A 532 -17.84 -6.67 -17.84
CA PRO A 532 -18.37 -7.72 -16.96
C PRO A 532 -17.29 -8.42 -16.13
N SER A 533 -17.66 -8.79 -14.89
CA SER A 533 -16.76 -9.56 -14.03
C SER A 533 -16.60 -11.00 -14.54
N SER A 534 -15.41 -11.60 -14.36
CA SER A 534 -15.14 -12.97 -14.79
C SER A 534 -14.56 -13.83 -13.69
N SER A 535 -14.83 -15.16 -13.75
CA SER A 535 -14.30 -16.17 -12.81
C SER A 535 -13.27 -17.10 -13.45
N ASN A 536 -12.55 -16.64 -14.46
CA ASN A 536 -11.65 -17.48 -15.28
C ASN A 536 -10.45 -18.04 -14.52
N THR A 537 -10.14 -17.52 -13.32
CA THR A 537 -9.00 -17.93 -12.50
C THR A 537 -9.34 -18.94 -11.40
N ASP A 538 -10.62 -19.37 -11.27
CA ASP A 538 -11.01 -20.33 -10.24
C ASP A 538 -10.56 -21.76 -10.61
N THR A 539 -9.62 -22.29 -9.82
CA THR A 539 -9.01 -23.57 -10.07
C THR A 539 -9.92 -24.75 -9.69
N PHE A 540 -10.87 -24.55 -8.77
CA PHE A 540 -11.78 -25.59 -8.29
C PHE A 540 -13.09 -25.63 -9.04
N LEU A 541 -13.61 -24.47 -9.40
CA LEU A 541 -14.87 -24.30 -10.09
C LEU A 541 -14.67 -23.51 -11.41
N PRO A 542 -14.01 -24.11 -12.41
CA PRO A 542 -13.90 -23.48 -13.71
C PRO A 542 -15.28 -23.23 -14.33
N ASP A 543 -15.38 -22.20 -15.18
CA ASP A 543 -16.67 -21.71 -15.71
C ASP A 543 -17.52 -22.78 -16.37
N GLY A 544 -16.92 -23.74 -17.08
CA GLY A 544 -17.63 -24.88 -17.69
C GLY A 544 -18.30 -25.78 -16.65
N LEU A 545 -17.65 -26.01 -15.49
CA LEU A 545 -18.24 -26.76 -14.39
C LEU A 545 -19.37 -25.95 -13.72
N ARG A 546 -19.19 -24.65 -13.54
CA ARG A 546 -20.21 -23.72 -13.01
C ARG A 546 -21.48 -23.76 -13.88
N MET A 547 -21.35 -23.71 -15.19
CA MET A 547 -22.47 -23.83 -16.14
C MET A 547 -23.20 -25.15 -15.99
N THR A 548 -22.46 -26.26 -15.91
CA THR A 548 -23.01 -27.59 -15.76
C THR A 548 -23.79 -27.78 -14.45
N LEU A 549 -23.27 -27.22 -13.34
CA LEU A 549 -23.91 -27.25 -12.03
C LEU A 549 -25.07 -26.24 -11.89
N GLY A 550 -25.19 -25.30 -12.84
CA GLY A 550 -26.25 -24.26 -12.82
C GLY A 550 -26.01 -23.17 -11.75
N ILE A 551 -24.76 -23.01 -11.29
CA ILE A 551 -24.37 -21.97 -10.33
C ILE A 551 -23.91 -20.71 -11.04
N ASN A 552 -23.53 -19.66 -10.27
CA ASN A 552 -23.07 -18.39 -10.81
C ASN A 552 -21.83 -18.57 -11.73
N ASN A 553 -22.01 -18.28 -13.02
CA ASN A 553 -21.03 -18.43 -14.10
C ASN A 553 -20.84 -17.11 -14.86
N ASN A 554 -19.91 -17.07 -15.81
CA ASN A 554 -19.59 -15.86 -16.56
C ASN A 554 -20.77 -15.33 -17.39
N GLN A 555 -21.63 -16.20 -17.93
CA GLN A 555 -22.82 -15.80 -18.68
C GLN A 555 -23.84 -15.11 -17.78
N ARG A 556 -24.08 -15.64 -16.59
CA ARG A 556 -24.97 -15.05 -15.60
C ARG A 556 -24.45 -13.69 -15.11
N ARG A 557 -23.14 -13.59 -14.89
CA ARG A 557 -22.47 -12.31 -14.55
C ARG A 557 -22.57 -11.29 -15.67
N LEU A 558 -22.37 -11.70 -16.91
CA LEU A 558 -22.53 -10.84 -18.09
C LEU A 558 -23.96 -10.29 -18.18
N ALA A 559 -24.98 -11.13 -18.01
CA ALA A 559 -26.37 -10.70 -18.04
C ALA A 559 -26.71 -9.72 -16.90
N ARG A 560 -26.24 -9.98 -15.68
CA ARG A 560 -26.40 -9.09 -14.53
C ARG A 560 -25.76 -7.73 -14.79
N ASP A 561 -24.51 -7.74 -15.26
CA ASP A 561 -23.71 -6.52 -15.47
C ASP A 561 -24.28 -5.71 -16.65
N ALA A 562 -24.75 -6.37 -17.69
CA ALA A 562 -25.44 -5.72 -18.82
C ALA A 562 -26.80 -5.11 -18.38
N TYR A 563 -27.58 -5.82 -17.55
CA TYR A 563 -28.81 -5.30 -16.98
C TYR A 563 -28.56 -4.07 -16.09
N THR A 564 -27.55 -4.13 -15.22
CA THR A 564 -27.16 -3.00 -14.38
C THR A 564 -26.77 -1.78 -15.23
N LEU A 565 -25.98 -1.98 -16.28
CA LEU A 565 -25.59 -0.91 -17.20
C LEU A 565 -26.79 -0.33 -17.95
N ALA A 566 -27.76 -1.18 -18.37
CA ALA A 566 -28.98 -0.74 -19.00
C ALA A 566 -29.85 0.10 -18.05
N LEU A 567 -29.99 -0.31 -16.78
CA LEU A 567 -30.69 0.49 -15.75
C LEU A 567 -30.07 1.88 -15.60
N LEU A 568 -28.75 1.97 -15.49
CA LEU A 568 -28.03 3.26 -15.35
C LEU A 568 -28.19 4.13 -16.58
N LYS A 569 -28.05 3.55 -17.77
CA LYS A 569 -28.18 4.27 -19.04
C LYS A 569 -29.57 4.88 -19.24
N HIS A 570 -30.61 4.17 -18.88
CA HIS A 570 -31.99 4.61 -19.12
C HIS A 570 -32.54 5.52 -18.03
N SER A 571 -32.09 5.38 -16.80
CA SER A 571 -32.58 6.16 -15.65
C SER A 571 -31.77 7.43 -15.36
N ARG A 572 -30.57 7.62 -15.95
CA ARG A 572 -29.62 8.66 -15.54
C ARG A 572 -28.78 9.20 -16.67
N ASP A 573 -28.15 10.34 -16.42
CA ASP A 573 -27.08 10.87 -17.27
C ASP A 573 -25.77 10.12 -16.92
N LEU A 574 -25.42 9.14 -17.76
CA LEU A 574 -24.29 8.23 -17.55
C LEU A 574 -23.10 8.61 -18.42
N VAL A 575 -21.94 8.72 -17.80
CA VAL A 575 -20.62 8.84 -18.45
C VAL A 575 -19.73 7.70 -17.99
N VAL A 576 -18.96 7.13 -18.90
CA VAL A 576 -18.16 5.93 -18.65
C VAL A 576 -16.67 6.21 -18.87
N PHE A 577 -15.84 5.73 -17.95
CA PHE A 577 -14.39 5.82 -18.03
C PHE A 577 -13.77 4.43 -18.12
N THR A 578 -12.90 4.24 -19.11
CA THR A 578 -12.11 3.01 -19.28
C THR A 578 -10.62 3.32 -19.27
N LYS A 579 -9.80 2.40 -18.79
CA LYS A 579 -8.35 2.59 -18.64
C LYS A 579 -7.57 1.59 -19.51
N ARG A 580 -6.44 2.02 -20.09
CA ARG A 580 -5.57 1.19 -20.92
C ARG A 580 -4.56 0.37 -20.12
N ALA A 581 -4.25 0.79 -18.91
CA ALA A 581 -3.38 0.07 -17.98
C ALA A 581 -3.92 0.17 -16.55
N ASN A 582 -3.64 -0.87 -15.75
CA ASN A 582 -3.91 -0.85 -14.30
C ASN A 582 -2.82 -0.09 -13.52
N GLN A 583 -2.90 -0.11 -12.20
CA GLN A 583 -1.93 0.58 -11.32
C GLN A 583 -0.52 -0.01 -11.43
N SER A 584 -0.38 -1.29 -11.74
CA SER A 584 0.90 -1.98 -11.96
C SER A 584 1.48 -1.77 -13.37
N GLY A 585 0.77 -1.03 -14.25
CA GLY A 585 1.18 -0.82 -15.64
C GLY A 585 0.82 -1.95 -16.60
N GLU A 586 0.06 -2.96 -16.16
CA GLU A 586 -0.39 -4.05 -17.01
C GLU A 586 -1.50 -3.60 -17.96
N PRO A 587 -1.43 -3.96 -19.25
CA PRO A 587 -2.42 -3.59 -20.25
C PRO A 587 -3.83 -4.10 -19.88
N GLN A 588 -4.83 -3.25 -20.06
CA GLN A 588 -6.22 -3.59 -19.89
C GLN A 588 -6.94 -3.64 -21.25
N ILE A 589 -8.02 -4.39 -21.31
CA ILE A 589 -8.86 -4.53 -22.50
C ILE A 589 -10.16 -3.76 -22.27
N ILE A 590 -10.67 -3.12 -23.30
CA ILE A 590 -11.98 -2.44 -23.26
C ILE A 590 -13.09 -3.46 -23.00
N SER A 591 -14.06 -3.09 -22.19
CA SER A 591 -15.22 -3.95 -21.90
C SER A 591 -16.03 -4.28 -23.16
N ARG A 592 -16.38 -5.55 -23.32
CA ARG A 592 -17.31 -5.98 -24.39
C ARG A 592 -18.68 -5.33 -24.29
N LEU A 593 -19.12 -4.91 -23.09
CA LEU A 593 -20.40 -4.24 -22.90
C LEU A 593 -20.44 -2.85 -23.56
N LEU A 594 -19.29 -2.22 -23.78
CA LEU A 594 -19.19 -0.96 -24.52
C LEU A 594 -19.21 -1.15 -26.05
N LEU A 595 -19.11 -2.39 -26.53
CA LEU A 595 -19.00 -2.73 -27.95
C LEU A 595 -20.34 -3.24 -28.52
N HIS A 596 -21.49 -2.75 -28.03
CA HIS A 596 -22.85 -3.15 -28.48
C HIS A 596 -23.54 -2.14 -29.40
N GLY A 597 -22.85 -1.13 -29.90
CA GLY A 597 -23.38 -0.17 -30.87
C GLY A 597 -23.36 -0.68 -32.32
N SER A 598 -23.56 0.23 -33.30
CA SER A 598 -23.34 -0.09 -34.71
C SER A 598 -21.89 -0.52 -34.97
N LEU A 599 -21.64 -1.23 -36.08
CA LEU A 599 -20.27 -1.64 -36.42
C LEU A 599 -19.31 -0.46 -36.55
N GLU A 600 -19.79 0.70 -37.04
CA GLU A 600 -19.01 1.92 -37.09
C GLU A 600 -18.64 2.43 -35.71
N GLN A 601 -19.59 2.46 -34.77
CA GLN A 601 -19.37 2.87 -33.38
C GLN A 601 -18.39 1.94 -32.66
N GLN A 602 -18.52 0.63 -32.87
CA GLN A 602 -17.58 -0.36 -32.32
C GLN A 602 -16.18 -0.15 -32.89
N ALA A 603 -16.06 0.03 -34.21
CA ALA A 603 -14.77 0.26 -34.87
C ALA A 603 -14.12 1.57 -34.40
N GLU A 604 -14.89 2.63 -34.25
CA GLU A 604 -14.40 3.92 -33.72
C GLU A 604 -13.87 3.77 -32.32
N LEU A 605 -14.62 3.13 -31.43
CA LEU A 605 -14.23 2.99 -30.02
C LEU A 605 -12.98 2.10 -29.88
N ILE A 606 -12.92 0.97 -30.60
CA ILE A 606 -11.73 0.10 -30.65
C ILE A 606 -10.52 0.86 -31.21
N HIS A 607 -10.71 1.63 -32.27
CA HIS A 607 -9.64 2.42 -32.87
C HIS A 607 -9.10 3.45 -31.86
N ARG A 608 -9.96 4.25 -31.22
CA ARG A 608 -9.60 5.23 -30.18
C ARG A 608 -8.85 4.57 -29.02
N PHE A 609 -9.33 3.40 -28.58
CA PHE A 609 -8.69 2.67 -27.47
C PHE A 609 -7.31 2.13 -27.86
N SER A 610 -7.14 1.61 -29.10
CA SER A 610 -5.90 0.94 -29.57
C SER A 610 -4.82 1.92 -30.00
N THR A 611 -5.17 3.03 -30.66
CA THR A 611 -4.21 3.97 -31.29
C THR A 611 -3.65 5.01 -30.32
N GLY A 612 -4.01 4.94 -29.04
CA GLY A 612 -3.51 5.89 -28.06
C GLY A 612 -4.28 7.21 -27.99
N GLY A 613 -5.47 7.26 -28.57
CA GLY A 613 -6.39 8.40 -28.47
C GLY A 613 -6.97 8.55 -27.06
N VAL A 614 -6.08 8.73 -26.05
CA VAL A 614 -6.53 9.07 -24.69
C VAL A 614 -7.14 10.48 -24.71
N ASN A 615 -8.23 10.65 -23.97
CA ASN A 615 -8.81 11.96 -23.79
C ASN A 615 -7.78 12.86 -23.10
N VAL A 616 -7.66 14.11 -23.54
CA VAL A 616 -6.75 15.09 -22.93
C VAL A 616 -7.57 15.94 -21.98
N ALA A 617 -7.14 16.01 -20.71
CA ALA A 617 -7.73 16.92 -19.75
C ALA A 617 -7.50 18.38 -20.20
N ASN A 618 -8.54 19.20 -20.17
CA ASN A 618 -8.43 20.59 -20.50
C ASN A 618 -7.76 21.36 -19.35
N HIS A 619 -6.95 22.39 -19.68
CA HIS A 619 -6.18 23.16 -18.70
C HIS A 619 -7.01 23.98 -17.68
N LYS A 620 -8.34 23.87 -17.68
CA LYS A 620 -9.19 24.54 -16.68
C LYS A 620 -8.94 24.09 -15.23
N LEU A 621 -8.36 22.89 -15.04
CA LEU A 621 -7.96 22.40 -13.71
C LEU A 621 -6.91 23.27 -13.02
N LYS A 622 -6.08 24.01 -13.78
CA LYS A 622 -5.12 24.97 -13.19
C LYS A 622 -5.81 26.12 -12.41
N GLN A 623 -7.07 26.42 -12.69
CA GLN A 623 -7.80 27.48 -11.97
C GLN A 623 -8.43 26.99 -10.66
N LEU A 624 -8.72 25.68 -10.53
CA LEU A 624 -9.24 25.12 -9.28
C LEU A 624 -8.12 24.87 -8.25
N SER A 625 -6.90 24.58 -8.72
CA SER A 625 -5.74 24.36 -7.85
C SER A 625 -5.02 25.63 -7.39
N SER A 626 -5.38 26.82 -7.93
CA SER A 626 -4.63 28.05 -7.67
C SER A 626 -4.91 28.69 -6.30
N GLU A 627 -5.96 28.26 -5.59
CA GLU A 627 -6.30 28.81 -4.27
C GLU A 627 -5.93 27.92 -3.08
N SER A 628 -5.59 26.63 -3.32
CA SER A 628 -5.20 25.70 -2.26
C SER A 628 -3.76 25.21 -2.35
N SER A 629 -2.86 25.98 -2.95
CA SER A 629 -1.43 25.68 -2.82
C SER A 629 -1.08 25.68 -1.33
N LEU A 630 -0.47 24.57 -0.86
CA LEU A 630 0.21 24.59 0.43
C LEU A 630 1.01 25.88 0.50
N PRO A 631 0.88 26.68 1.59
CA PRO A 631 1.62 27.92 1.71
C PRO A 631 3.10 27.61 1.51
N ALA A 632 3.71 28.28 0.54
CA ALA A 632 5.13 28.10 0.30
C ALA A 632 5.89 28.46 1.59
N ILE A 633 6.76 27.57 2.02
CA ILE A 633 7.59 27.83 3.21
C ILE A 633 8.63 28.87 2.81
N GLU A 634 8.48 30.09 3.32
CA GLU A 634 9.47 31.14 3.13
C GLU A 634 10.73 30.81 3.95
N VAL A 635 11.85 30.61 3.27
CA VAL A 635 13.15 30.40 3.89
C VAL A 635 13.98 31.68 3.78
N LYS A 636 14.24 32.30 4.91
CA LYS A 636 15.20 33.42 4.98
C LYS A 636 16.61 32.85 4.89
N LEU A 637 17.35 33.25 3.86
CA LEU A 637 18.75 32.87 3.67
C LEU A 637 19.63 33.76 4.54
N GLU A 638 20.09 33.23 5.67
CA GLU A 638 20.92 33.98 6.58
C GLU A 638 22.42 33.72 6.36
N PRO A 639 23.29 34.73 6.61
CA PRO A 639 24.73 34.53 6.58
C PRO A 639 25.18 33.41 7.53
N TYR A 640 26.09 32.55 7.06
CA TYR A 640 26.60 31.45 7.86
C TYR A 640 28.08 31.68 8.22
N MET A 641 28.28 32.16 9.44
CA MET A 641 29.61 32.52 9.95
C MET A 641 30.19 31.36 10.74
N GLN A 642 31.29 30.81 10.22
CA GLN A 642 32.11 29.81 10.93
C GLN A 642 33.56 30.23 10.99
N GLU A 643 34.28 29.72 11.99
CA GLU A 643 35.74 29.98 12.13
C GLU A 643 36.51 29.33 10.98
N SER A 644 36.07 28.15 10.53
CA SER A 644 36.67 27.42 9.41
C SER A 644 35.61 26.60 8.66
N TYR A 645 35.85 26.32 7.38
CA TYR A 645 34.93 25.58 6.51
C TYR A 645 35.55 24.24 6.10
N SER A 646 34.76 23.17 6.09
CA SER A 646 35.26 21.89 5.65
C SER A 646 35.50 21.89 4.14
N VAL A 647 36.55 21.24 3.68
CA VAL A 647 36.87 21.13 2.25
C VAL A 647 35.73 20.53 1.44
N THR A 648 35.04 19.56 2.02
CA THR A 648 33.85 18.92 1.41
C THR A 648 32.65 19.85 1.34
N SER A 649 32.48 20.76 2.30
CA SER A 649 31.39 21.75 2.28
C SER A 649 31.56 22.78 1.15
N LEU A 650 32.82 23.18 0.85
CA LEU A 650 33.10 24.05 -0.29
C LEU A 650 32.73 23.41 -1.63
N ARG A 651 32.92 22.11 -1.79
CA ARG A 651 32.45 21.37 -2.95
C ARG A 651 30.93 21.49 -3.11
N ALA A 652 30.17 21.29 -2.00
CA ALA A 652 28.69 21.40 -2.05
C ALA A 652 28.24 22.81 -2.46
N TYR A 653 28.92 23.85 -1.98
CA TYR A 653 28.63 25.24 -2.37
C TYR A 653 28.91 25.49 -3.85
N LEU A 654 30.06 25.03 -4.37
CA LEU A 654 30.40 25.19 -5.79
C LEU A 654 29.45 24.45 -6.73
N GLN A 655 28.90 23.33 -6.31
CA GLN A 655 27.93 22.58 -7.09
C GLN A 655 26.55 23.24 -7.09
N CYS A 656 26.03 23.62 -5.91
CA CYS A 656 24.77 24.34 -5.78
C CYS A 656 24.69 25.06 -4.43
N PRO A 657 24.81 26.40 -4.42
CA PRO A 657 24.75 27.17 -3.18
C PRO A 657 23.48 26.98 -2.36
N VAL A 658 22.33 26.81 -3.00
CA VAL A 658 21.05 26.54 -2.30
C VAL A 658 21.10 25.20 -1.56
N ARG A 659 21.62 24.13 -2.18
CA ARG A 659 21.77 22.81 -1.53
C ARG A 659 22.78 22.84 -0.39
N TYR A 660 23.84 23.65 -0.53
CA TYR A 660 24.76 23.92 0.59
C TYR A 660 23.99 24.48 1.78
N TYR A 661 23.12 25.48 1.57
CA TYR A 661 22.32 26.10 2.62
C TYR A 661 21.42 25.07 3.29
N LEU A 662 20.66 24.27 2.51
CA LEU A 662 19.81 23.22 3.05
C LEU A 662 20.58 22.22 3.92
N ARG A 663 21.75 21.78 3.45
CA ARG A 663 22.52 20.73 4.11
C ARG A 663 23.33 21.22 5.31
N TYR A 664 24.08 22.33 5.16
CA TYR A 664 25.07 22.78 6.13
C TYR A 664 24.58 23.87 7.06
N VAL A 665 23.61 24.66 6.65
CA VAL A 665 23.01 25.72 7.48
C VAL A 665 21.76 25.23 8.17
N LEU A 666 20.80 24.66 7.44
CA LEU A 666 19.57 24.11 7.99
C LEU A 666 19.72 22.69 8.52
N GLY A 667 20.77 21.97 8.18
CA GLY A 667 21.00 20.60 8.63
C GLY A 667 20.05 19.55 8.06
N LEU A 668 19.37 19.87 6.96
CA LEU A 668 18.42 18.95 6.32
C LEU A 668 19.16 17.78 5.67
N ARG A 669 18.64 16.58 5.86
CA ARG A 669 19.16 15.35 5.26
C ARG A 669 18.00 14.51 4.77
N SER A 670 18.20 13.79 3.67
CA SER A 670 17.31 12.73 3.25
C SER A 670 17.37 11.57 4.24
N VAL A 671 16.24 10.94 4.49
CA VAL A 671 16.13 9.76 5.36
C VAL A 671 15.87 8.55 4.49
N GLU A 672 16.88 7.69 4.33
CA GLU A 672 16.74 6.38 3.68
C GLU A 672 16.53 5.31 4.75
N ASP A 673 15.32 4.82 4.88
CA ASP A 673 14.93 3.89 5.94
C ASP A 673 14.43 2.51 5.44
N ASP A 674 14.54 2.26 4.16
CA ASP A 674 14.18 1.00 3.50
C ASP A 674 15.35 0.32 2.79
N SER A 675 16.54 0.91 2.85
CA SER A 675 17.75 0.37 2.21
C SER A 675 18.09 -1.01 2.80
N VAL A 676 18.37 -1.96 1.90
CA VAL A 676 18.80 -3.33 2.23
C VAL A 676 20.23 -3.63 1.78
N GLU A 677 20.93 -2.59 1.35
CA GLU A 677 22.32 -2.66 0.88
C GLU A 677 23.11 -1.43 1.34
N LEU A 678 24.44 -1.54 1.30
CA LEU A 678 25.32 -0.42 1.62
C LEU A 678 25.18 0.65 0.53
N SER A 679 24.87 1.88 0.94
CA SER A 679 25.01 3.03 0.05
C SER A 679 26.46 3.17 -0.41
N PRO A 680 26.73 3.85 -1.54
CA PRO A 680 28.11 4.11 -1.99
C PRO A 680 28.98 4.77 -0.90
N LEU A 681 28.36 5.63 -0.08
CA LEU A 681 29.03 6.27 1.05
C LEU A 681 29.37 5.26 2.16
N ALA A 682 28.42 4.43 2.56
CA ALA A 682 28.61 3.41 3.60
C ALA A 682 29.65 2.35 3.17
N PHE A 683 29.62 1.95 1.89
CA PHE A 683 30.62 1.07 1.29
C PHE A 683 32.03 1.70 1.34
N GLY A 684 32.16 2.97 0.95
CA GLY A 684 33.40 3.73 1.03
C GLY A 684 33.92 3.81 2.46
N LEU A 685 33.09 4.18 3.41
CA LEU A 685 33.44 4.28 4.83
C LEU A 685 33.91 2.93 5.42
N LEU A 686 33.35 1.80 4.97
CA LEU A 686 33.85 0.49 5.39
C LEU A 686 35.25 0.22 4.91
N VAL A 687 35.55 0.55 3.66
CA VAL A 687 36.88 0.37 3.06
C VAL A 687 37.89 1.31 3.75
N HIS A 688 37.59 2.61 3.94
CA HIS A 688 38.45 3.58 4.62
C HIS A 688 38.78 3.16 6.06
N ASP A 689 37.79 2.66 6.84
CA ASP A 689 38.01 2.17 8.20
C ASP A 689 39.01 0.98 8.23
N VAL A 690 38.90 0.08 7.25
CA VAL A 690 39.84 -1.05 7.11
C VAL A 690 41.25 -0.58 6.73
N LEU A 691 41.35 0.36 5.78
CA LEU A 691 42.65 0.91 5.34
C LEU A 691 43.32 1.77 6.41
N GLN A 692 42.54 2.48 7.22
CA GLN A 692 43.05 3.19 8.42
C GLN A 692 43.68 2.21 9.41
N GLN A 693 42.94 1.13 9.75
CA GLN A 693 43.49 0.11 10.66
C GLN A 693 44.73 -0.56 10.11
N PHE A 694 44.79 -0.78 8.80
CA PHE A 694 45.98 -1.29 8.13
C PHE A 694 47.16 -0.33 8.26
N GLY A 695 47.00 0.96 7.93
CA GLY A 695 48.07 1.95 7.93
C GLY A 695 48.66 2.22 9.32
N THR A 696 47.94 1.90 10.41
CA THR A 696 48.46 1.99 11.80
C THR A 696 49.04 0.66 12.31
N SER A 697 48.98 -0.41 11.54
CA SER A 697 49.45 -1.74 11.93
C SER A 697 50.91 -1.99 11.53
N GLU A 698 51.56 -3.02 12.10
CA GLU A 698 52.85 -3.51 11.69
C GLU A 698 52.91 -3.98 10.23
N TYR A 699 51.78 -4.44 9.70
CA TYR A 699 51.63 -4.92 8.33
C TYR A 699 51.74 -3.81 7.27
N ALA A 700 51.64 -2.53 7.65
CA ALA A 700 51.87 -1.38 6.77
C ALA A 700 53.29 -1.37 6.16
N ASN A 701 54.26 -1.99 6.86
CA ASN A 701 55.66 -2.12 6.42
C ASN A 701 55.99 -3.41 5.70
N SER A 702 55.02 -4.35 5.58
CA SER A 702 55.24 -5.62 4.88
C SER A 702 55.35 -5.40 3.35
N ILE A 703 56.21 -6.18 2.74
CA ILE A 703 56.37 -6.30 1.26
C ILE A 703 55.77 -7.60 0.75
N ASP A 704 55.14 -8.41 1.63
CA ASP A 704 54.43 -9.61 1.26
C ASP A 704 52.95 -9.34 1.06
N SER A 705 52.49 -9.42 -0.18
CA SER A 705 51.10 -9.15 -0.55
C SER A 705 50.12 -10.16 0.04
N VAL A 706 50.56 -11.41 0.34
CA VAL A 706 49.69 -12.44 0.91
C VAL A 706 49.41 -12.15 2.39
N GLU A 707 50.45 -11.72 3.11
CA GLU A 707 50.35 -11.30 4.49
C GLU A 707 49.42 -10.08 4.64
N ILE A 708 49.59 -9.07 3.78
CA ILE A 708 48.76 -7.87 3.73
C ILE A 708 47.28 -8.25 3.42
N ASP A 709 47.03 -9.10 2.42
CA ASP A 709 45.68 -9.53 2.05
C ASP A 709 44.98 -10.25 3.21
N SER A 710 45.68 -11.17 3.87
CA SER A 710 45.12 -11.89 5.02
C SER A 710 44.72 -10.95 6.14
N TYR A 711 45.58 -9.98 6.50
CA TYR A 711 45.25 -8.98 7.51
C TYR A 711 44.05 -8.11 7.12
N LEU A 712 44.03 -7.61 5.89
CA LEU A 712 42.95 -6.75 5.40
C LEU A 712 41.60 -7.47 5.41
N ARG A 713 41.55 -8.75 5.01
CA ARG A 713 40.32 -9.60 5.05
C ARG A 713 39.80 -9.78 6.47
N ASP A 714 40.74 -10.09 7.40
CA ASP A 714 40.34 -10.27 8.81
C ASP A 714 39.78 -8.97 9.40
N ARG A 715 40.43 -7.82 9.09
CA ARG A 715 39.94 -6.51 9.56
C ARG A 715 38.60 -6.14 8.93
N ALA A 716 38.43 -6.36 7.63
CA ALA A 716 37.17 -6.10 6.94
C ALA A 716 36.01 -6.93 7.54
N LEU A 717 36.26 -8.22 7.80
CA LEU A 717 35.24 -9.08 8.42
C LEU A 717 34.93 -8.65 9.87
N ALA A 718 35.93 -8.24 10.63
CA ALA A 718 35.74 -7.75 12.00
C ALA A 718 34.95 -6.44 12.03
N THR A 719 35.33 -5.49 11.16
CA THR A 719 34.65 -4.19 11.04
C THR A 719 33.20 -4.36 10.55
N TYR A 720 32.98 -5.22 9.55
CA TYR A 720 31.66 -5.58 9.08
C TYR A 720 30.79 -6.13 10.21
N ARG A 721 31.26 -7.14 10.97
CA ARG A 721 30.51 -7.74 12.08
C ARG A 721 30.22 -6.76 13.21
N ARG A 722 31.13 -5.84 13.48
CA ARG A 722 30.95 -4.77 14.48
C ARG A 722 29.87 -3.78 14.06
N ARG A 723 29.79 -3.43 12.76
CA ARG A 723 28.81 -2.44 12.25
C ARG A 723 27.45 -3.04 11.98
N TYR A 724 27.40 -4.18 11.30
CA TYR A 724 26.15 -4.74 10.74
C TYR A 724 25.68 -6.02 11.44
N GLY A 725 26.37 -6.45 12.49
CA GLY A 725 26.03 -7.65 13.28
C GLY A 725 26.40 -8.96 12.59
N LYS A 726 25.89 -10.07 13.17
CA LYS A 726 26.09 -11.42 12.60
C LYS A 726 25.02 -11.76 11.57
N SER A 727 23.77 -11.29 11.80
CA SER A 727 22.65 -11.41 10.89
C SER A 727 22.56 -10.15 10.04
N SER A 728 22.66 -10.28 8.73
CA SER A 728 22.65 -9.16 7.79
C SER A 728 21.94 -9.54 6.50
N TYR A 729 21.52 -8.54 5.75
CA TYR A 729 20.90 -8.74 4.43
C TYR A 729 21.87 -9.48 3.48
N PRO A 730 21.36 -10.37 2.61
CA PRO A 730 22.20 -11.08 1.62
C PRO A 730 22.98 -10.14 0.71
N THR A 731 22.42 -8.99 0.37
CA THR A 731 23.02 -7.94 -0.45
C THR A 731 24.28 -7.39 0.19
N ILE A 732 24.27 -7.10 1.50
CA ILE A 732 25.43 -6.59 2.23
C ILE A 732 26.56 -7.64 2.26
N ARG A 733 26.21 -8.92 2.38
CA ARG A 733 27.22 -10.00 2.33
C ARG A 733 27.89 -10.09 0.95
N LEU A 734 27.10 -9.88 -0.13
CA LEU A 734 27.66 -9.81 -1.47
C LEU A 734 28.58 -8.60 -1.64
N GLN A 735 28.21 -7.45 -1.09
CA GLN A 735 29.06 -6.26 -1.10
C GLN A 735 30.37 -6.46 -0.29
N LEU A 736 30.35 -7.26 0.79
CA LEU A 736 31.56 -7.63 1.51
C LEU A 736 32.52 -8.43 0.65
N GLU A 737 32.05 -9.34 -0.20
CA GLU A 737 32.92 -10.05 -1.16
C GLU A 737 33.54 -9.08 -2.18
N GLN A 738 32.83 -8.04 -2.60
CA GLN A 738 33.39 -6.97 -3.42
C GLN A 738 34.49 -6.18 -2.67
N VAL A 739 34.30 -5.92 -1.37
CA VAL A 739 35.33 -5.31 -0.53
C VAL A 739 36.60 -6.21 -0.50
N PHE A 740 36.46 -7.50 -0.26
CA PHE A 740 37.57 -8.44 -0.25
C PHE A 740 38.34 -8.45 -1.57
N HIS A 741 37.64 -8.42 -2.69
CA HIS A 741 38.25 -8.37 -4.01
C HIS A 741 39.09 -7.10 -4.20
N ARG A 742 38.56 -5.92 -3.86
CA ARG A 742 39.24 -4.64 -3.95
C ARG A 742 40.47 -4.56 -3.03
N LEU A 743 40.33 -5.08 -1.81
CA LEU A 743 41.44 -5.15 -0.86
C LEU A 743 42.57 -6.10 -1.30
N SER A 744 42.21 -7.19 -2.00
CA SER A 744 43.23 -8.08 -2.59
C SER A 744 44.01 -7.45 -3.75
N ILE A 745 43.37 -6.55 -4.51
CA ILE A 745 44.07 -5.75 -5.52
C ILE A 745 44.98 -4.74 -4.83
N PHE A 746 44.52 -4.08 -3.78
CA PHE A 746 45.26 -3.13 -2.99
C PHE A 746 46.48 -3.77 -2.33
N SER A 747 46.38 -4.98 -1.77
CA SER A 747 47.51 -5.66 -1.08
C SER A 747 48.72 -5.86 -2.00
N ARG A 748 48.51 -6.21 -3.26
CA ARG A 748 49.56 -6.38 -4.26
C ARG A 748 50.26 -5.06 -4.57
N TRP A 749 49.46 -4.02 -4.86
CA TRP A 749 49.99 -2.70 -5.10
C TRP A 749 50.74 -2.14 -3.87
N GLN A 750 50.24 -2.32 -2.66
CA GLN A 750 50.85 -1.83 -1.43
C GLN A 750 52.24 -2.49 -1.19
N ALA A 751 52.35 -3.79 -1.43
CA ALA A 751 53.62 -4.51 -1.32
C ALA A 751 54.69 -3.94 -2.29
N GLU A 752 54.31 -3.69 -3.55
CA GLU A 752 55.17 -3.06 -4.56
C GLU A 752 55.52 -1.62 -4.17
N TRP A 753 54.57 -0.83 -3.75
CA TRP A 753 54.75 0.56 -3.32
C TRP A 753 55.71 0.67 -2.15
N ARG A 754 55.59 -0.25 -1.19
CA ARG A 754 56.53 -0.31 -0.05
C ARG A 754 57.92 -0.77 -0.49
N ALA A 755 58.01 -1.71 -1.41
CA ALA A 755 59.29 -2.17 -1.95
C ALA A 755 60.04 -1.06 -2.72
N ASP A 756 59.33 -0.13 -3.34
CA ASP A 756 59.88 1.06 -4.00
C ASP A 756 60.38 2.13 -3.03
N GLY A 757 60.20 1.94 -1.70
CA GLY A 757 60.72 2.83 -0.65
C GLY A 757 59.75 3.86 -0.09
N TRP A 758 58.48 3.77 -0.41
CA TRP A 758 57.44 4.61 0.17
C TRP A 758 56.99 4.08 1.54
N GLU A 759 56.83 4.99 2.50
CA GLU A 759 56.41 4.69 3.86
C GLU A 759 55.14 5.46 4.22
N ILE A 760 54.15 4.79 4.78
CA ILE A 760 52.94 5.44 5.31
C ILE A 760 53.33 6.21 6.57
N GLN A 761 53.22 7.53 6.54
CA GLN A 761 53.51 8.39 7.67
C GLN A 761 52.26 8.70 8.50
N HIS A 762 51.15 8.99 7.80
CA HIS A 762 49.89 9.30 8.46
C HIS A 762 48.72 8.68 7.69
N VAL A 763 47.68 8.26 8.43
CA VAL A 763 46.38 7.83 7.92
C VAL A 763 45.31 8.59 8.68
N GLU A 764 44.25 8.97 7.96
CA GLU A 764 43.13 9.78 8.51
C GLU A 764 43.67 11.02 9.26
N PHE A 765 44.61 11.70 8.61
CA PHE A 765 45.31 12.86 9.19
C PHE A 765 44.35 14.06 9.31
N ASP A 766 44.19 14.57 10.52
CA ASP A 766 43.44 15.78 10.83
C ASP A 766 44.39 16.84 11.37
N SER A 767 44.43 18.03 10.76
CA SER A 767 45.33 19.11 11.23
C SER A 767 44.84 19.63 12.58
N LEU A 768 45.77 19.87 13.52
CA LEU A 768 45.45 20.36 14.88
C LEU A 768 44.72 21.71 14.86
N GLU A 769 45.05 22.56 13.87
CA GLU A 769 44.42 23.85 13.68
C GLU A 769 43.95 24.01 12.22
N PRO A 770 42.85 24.77 12.01
CA PRO A 770 42.38 25.07 10.66
C PRO A 770 43.46 25.83 9.84
N ALA A 771 43.71 25.37 8.61
CA ALA A 771 44.68 25.94 7.74
C ALA A 771 44.24 27.25 7.09
N ILE A 772 45.06 28.28 7.14
CA ILE A 772 44.86 29.55 6.42
C ILE A 772 45.18 29.32 4.95
N ILE A 773 44.26 29.66 4.04
CA ILE A 773 44.44 29.49 2.60
C ILE A 773 45.47 30.47 2.07
N SER A 774 45.38 31.75 2.43
CA SER A 774 46.31 32.79 2.00
C SER A 774 46.59 33.80 3.12
N SER A 775 47.80 34.35 3.19
CA SER A 775 48.16 35.43 4.10
C SER A 775 47.38 36.71 3.83
N GLU A 776 46.89 36.90 2.62
CA GLU A 776 46.08 38.06 2.22
C GLU A 776 44.61 37.94 2.66
N ALA A 777 44.20 36.74 3.03
CA ALA A 777 42.85 36.41 3.55
C ALA A 777 42.91 35.51 4.80
N PRO A 778 43.46 36.02 5.93
CA PRO A 778 43.73 35.22 7.13
C PRO A 778 42.50 34.72 7.84
N ASP A 779 41.38 35.29 7.53
CA ASP A 779 40.05 34.91 8.01
C ASP A 779 39.46 33.74 7.24
N CYS A 780 39.95 33.44 6.02
CA CYS A 780 39.50 32.29 5.23
C CYS A 780 40.31 31.03 5.59
N LYS A 781 39.71 30.23 6.51
CA LYS A 781 40.36 29.02 7.01
C LYS A 781 39.57 27.78 6.56
N VAL A 782 40.32 26.70 6.31
CA VAL A 782 39.76 25.40 5.95
C VAL A 782 40.25 24.32 6.91
N HIS A 783 39.41 23.31 7.11
CA HIS A 783 39.77 22.10 7.81
C HIS A 783 39.30 20.87 6.99
N GLY A 784 39.90 19.74 7.24
CA GLY A 784 39.57 18.50 6.58
C GLY A 784 40.48 17.38 6.98
N ARG A 785 40.04 16.17 6.70
CA ARG A 785 40.79 14.95 6.99
C ARG A 785 41.37 14.39 5.72
N ILE A 786 42.63 13.97 5.79
CA ILE A 786 43.38 13.40 4.67
C ILE A 786 43.50 11.90 4.89
N ASP A 787 43.08 11.09 3.93
CA ASP A 787 42.99 9.64 4.09
C ASP A 787 44.35 9.00 4.32
N ARG A 788 45.41 9.46 3.56
CA ARG A 788 46.75 8.87 3.63
C ARG A 788 47.83 9.85 3.20
N ILE A 789 48.95 9.86 3.93
CA ILE A 789 50.18 10.61 3.62
C ILE A 789 51.33 9.64 3.66
N ASP A 790 52.06 9.50 2.55
CA ASP A 790 53.27 8.68 2.42
C ASP A 790 54.47 9.56 2.21
N PHE A 791 55.67 9.07 2.61
CA PHE A 791 56.96 9.72 2.43
C PHE A 791 57.97 8.79 1.78
N HIS A 792 58.68 9.31 0.80
CA HIS A 792 59.79 8.60 0.14
C HIS A 792 61.08 9.28 0.50
N GLN A 793 61.87 8.65 1.34
CA GLN A 793 63.05 9.23 1.93
C GLN A 793 64.13 9.57 0.86
N ALA A 794 64.38 8.69 -0.12
CA ALA A 794 65.43 8.87 -1.12
C ALA A 794 65.19 10.08 -2.04
N THR A 795 63.94 10.47 -2.28
CA THR A 795 63.57 11.60 -3.15
C THR A 795 63.13 12.84 -2.37
N ASN A 796 63.04 12.77 -1.06
CA ASN A 796 62.48 13.78 -0.17
C ASN A 796 61.08 14.26 -0.64
N THR A 797 60.17 13.31 -0.95
CA THR A 797 58.88 13.59 -1.55
C THR A 797 57.77 13.04 -0.68
N TYR A 798 56.74 13.85 -0.42
CA TYR A 798 55.48 13.40 0.16
C TYR A 798 54.44 13.10 -0.93
N ALA A 799 53.68 12.04 -0.73
CA ALA A 799 52.49 11.73 -1.52
C ALA A 799 51.26 11.82 -0.64
N VAL A 800 50.32 12.69 -0.99
CA VAL A 800 49.06 12.93 -0.26
C VAL A 800 47.92 12.34 -1.07
N PHE A 801 47.24 11.38 -0.50
CA PHE A 801 46.26 10.58 -1.18
C PHE A 801 44.87 10.69 -0.55
N ASP A 802 43.87 10.59 -1.44
CA ASP A 802 42.45 10.36 -1.11
C ASP A 802 42.02 9.06 -1.78
N TYR A 803 41.35 8.18 -1.03
CA TYR A 803 40.87 6.90 -1.54
C TYR A 803 39.55 7.06 -2.32
N LYS A 804 39.47 6.42 -3.47
CA LYS A 804 38.25 6.36 -4.28
C LYS A 804 37.84 4.92 -4.49
N THR A 805 36.59 4.61 -4.06
CA THR A 805 35.99 3.27 -4.13
C THR A 805 34.99 3.12 -5.27
N SER A 806 34.78 4.13 -6.12
CA SER A 806 33.91 4.05 -7.27
C SER A 806 34.53 3.22 -8.39
N ASP A 807 33.70 2.54 -9.21
CA ASP A 807 34.17 1.76 -10.36
C ASP A 807 34.72 2.62 -11.52
N LYS A 808 34.34 3.90 -11.56
CA LYS A 808 34.89 4.85 -12.52
C LYS A 808 36.17 5.47 -11.96
N VAL A 809 37.29 5.18 -12.61
CA VAL A 809 38.56 5.82 -12.30
C VAL A 809 38.48 7.29 -12.69
N ALA A 810 38.49 8.17 -11.68
CA ALA A 810 38.52 9.61 -11.91
C ALA A 810 39.95 10.11 -11.88
N THR A 811 40.35 10.86 -12.90
CA THR A 811 41.64 11.62 -12.82
C THR A 811 41.37 12.88 -11.99
N PRO A 812 42.42 13.39 -11.24
CA PRO A 812 42.26 14.63 -10.48
C PRO A 812 41.71 15.80 -11.31
N LYS A 813 42.18 15.96 -12.53
CA LYS A 813 41.72 17.00 -13.47
C LYS A 813 40.23 16.87 -13.75
N ALA A 814 39.74 15.69 -14.11
CA ALA A 814 38.30 15.48 -14.43
C ALA A 814 37.40 15.57 -13.19
N ALA A 815 37.90 15.18 -12.02
CA ALA A 815 37.17 15.24 -10.77
C ALA A 815 37.00 16.67 -10.24
N HIS A 816 38.00 17.53 -10.38
CA HIS A 816 38.05 18.83 -9.76
C HIS A 816 37.78 20.01 -10.67
N GLN A 817 38.08 19.90 -11.98
CA GLN A 817 38.05 21.03 -12.89
C GLN A 817 36.90 20.97 -13.88
N ILE A 818 36.44 22.16 -14.31
CA ILE A 818 35.45 22.37 -15.37
C ILE A 818 35.95 23.41 -16.35
N THR A 819 35.41 23.43 -17.59
CA THR A 819 35.88 24.31 -18.67
C THR A 819 35.39 25.76 -18.58
N LYS A 820 34.40 26.04 -17.72
CA LYS A 820 33.80 27.38 -17.52
C LYS A 820 34.12 27.90 -16.13
N PRO A 821 34.18 29.24 -15.92
CA PRO A 821 34.28 29.78 -14.57
C PRO A 821 33.22 29.20 -13.63
N PRO A 822 33.58 28.91 -12.36
CA PRO A 822 34.83 29.26 -11.68
C PRO A 822 36.04 28.33 -11.95
N TYR A 823 35.97 27.45 -12.97
CA TYR A 823 36.94 26.47 -13.41
C TYR A 823 37.18 25.30 -12.44
N TRP A 824 36.60 25.37 -11.23
CA TRP A 824 36.68 24.34 -10.19
C TRP A 824 35.28 23.99 -9.70
N LYS A 825 35.01 22.67 -9.58
CA LYS A 825 33.77 22.11 -9.00
C LYS A 825 34.01 21.37 -7.68
N ASP A 826 35.28 21.09 -7.38
CA ASP A 826 35.74 20.44 -6.15
C ASP A 826 37.15 20.96 -5.79
N LEU A 827 37.36 21.27 -4.52
CA LEU A 827 38.60 21.85 -4.02
C LEU A 827 39.34 20.92 -3.04
N GLN A 828 38.92 19.66 -2.89
CA GLN A 828 39.39 18.73 -1.87
C GLN A 828 40.94 18.56 -1.97
N LEU A 829 41.42 18.01 -3.09
CA LEU A 829 42.86 17.80 -3.28
C LEU A 829 43.68 19.10 -3.28
N PRO A 830 43.33 20.20 -3.97
CA PRO A 830 44.05 21.44 -3.91
C PRO A 830 44.25 21.98 -2.47
N MET A 831 43.20 21.86 -1.62
CA MET A 831 43.28 22.36 -0.23
C MET A 831 44.13 21.48 0.67
N TYR A 832 44.34 20.19 0.36
CA TYR A 832 45.18 19.30 1.16
C TYR A 832 46.62 19.80 1.33
N ARG A 833 47.17 20.55 0.35
CA ARG A 833 48.50 21.16 0.49
C ARG A 833 48.57 22.17 1.63
N HIS A 834 47.46 22.88 1.93
CA HIS A 834 47.42 23.81 3.07
C HIS A 834 47.36 23.07 4.40
N LEU A 835 46.59 21.94 4.46
CA LEU A 835 46.45 21.11 5.65
C LEU A 835 47.75 20.36 6.00
N THR A 836 48.64 20.12 5.02
CA THR A 836 49.87 19.37 5.22
C THR A 836 51.12 20.25 5.36
N ARG A 837 50.99 21.59 5.26
CA ARG A 837 52.11 22.54 5.23
C ARG A 837 53.08 22.34 6.37
N ASP A 838 52.61 22.09 7.59
CA ASP A 838 53.47 21.93 8.77
C ASP A 838 54.30 20.63 8.76
N ILE A 839 53.82 19.61 8.05
CA ILE A 839 54.47 18.30 7.92
C ILE A 839 55.49 18.35 6.76
N THR A 840 55.07 18.90 5.62
CA THR A 840 55.82 18.79 4.36
C THR A 840 56.94 19.81 4.21
N LYS A 841 56.83 20.96 4.90
CA LYS A 841 57.84 22.04 4.90
C LYS A 841 58.48 22.29 3.52
N ASP A 842 59.80 22.01 3.37
CA ASP A 842 60.58 22.22 2.16
C ASP A 842 60.63 20.99 1.21
N SER A 843 59.81 19.97 1.49
CA SER A 843 59.77 18.76 0.69
C SER A 843 58.83 18.89 -0.54
N SER A 844 59.11 18.10 -1.57
CA SER A 844 58.17 18.01 -2.71
C SER A 844 56.85 17.32 -2.29
N VAL A 845 55.73 17.83 -2.74
CA VAL A 845 54.38 17.26 -2.42
C VAL A 845 53.67 16.87 -3.72
N ARG A 846 53.23 15.65 -3.77
CA ARG A 846 52.40 15.11 -4.87
C ARG A 846 51.00 14.81 -4.34
N LEU A 847 49.97 15.37 -4.98
CA LEU A 847 48.58 15.16 -4.63
C LEU A 847 47.95 14.11 -5.57
N GLY A 848 47.21 13.17 -5.06
CA GLY A 848 46.67 12.12 -5.94
C GLY A 848 45.51 11.29 -5.35
N TYR A 849 45.02 10.42 -6.18
CA TYR A 849 43.99 9.42 -5.84
C TYR A 849 44.56 8.01 -5.88
N ILE A 850 44.18 7.20 -4.89
CA ILE A 850 44.30 5.76 -4.94
C ILE A 850 42.89 5.21 -5.25
N SER A 851 42.69 4.71 -6.47
CA SER A 851 41.40 4.21 -6.94
C SER A 851 41.30 2.69 -6.79
N LEU A 852 40.42 2.24 -5.88
CA LEU A 852 40.11 0.83 -5.65
C LEU A 852 38.94 0.42 -6.54
N SER A 853 39.13 0.44 -7.86
CA SER A 853 38.09 0.06 -8.82
C SER A 853 37.99 -1.45 -8.99
N ASN A 854 36.86 -1.93 -9.56
CA ASN A 854 36.59 -3.34 -9.83
C ASN A 854 36.76 -3.68 -11.33
N ASP A 855 37.48 -2.87 -12.09
CA ASP A 855 37.60 -2.98 -13.54
C ASP A 855 38.56 -4.05 -14.06
N GLY A 856 39.20 -4.80 -13.16
CA GLY A 856 40.13 -5.89 -13.50
C GLY A 856 41.50 -5.43 -14.00
N HIS A 857 41.76 -4.13 -14.14
CA HIS A 857 43.04 -3.58 -14.65
C HIS A 857 44.09 -3.31 -13.55
N GLY A 858 43.80 -3.66 -12.30
CA GLY A 858 44.63 -3.39 -11.15
C GLY A 858 44.31 -2.07 -10.47
N LEU A 859 45.12 -1.72 -9.45
CA LEU A 859 44.90 -0.46 -8.70
C LEU A 859 45.47 0.71 -9.52
N ASN A 860 44.69 1.78 -9.63
CA ASN A 860 45.10 3.00 -10.35
C ASN A 860 45.48 4.10 -9.37
N VAL A 861 46.75 4.57 -9.47
CA VAL A 861 47.21 5.75 -8.76
C VAL A 861 47.36 6.91 -9.75
N ASN A 862 46.60 7.95 -9.54
CA ASN A 862 46.53 9.11 -10.43
C ASN A 862 47.00 10.36 -9.65
N PHE A 863 48.16 10.91 -10.01
CA PHE A 863 48.63 12.17 -9.47
C PHE A 863 48.07 13.36 -10.24
N ALA A 864 47.84 14.45 -9.54
CA ALA A 864 47.48 15.73 -10.12
C ALA A 864 48.68 16.36 -10.84
N ASP A 865 48.46 16.87 -12.06
CA ASP A 865 49.41 17.63 -12.84
C ASP A 865 48.99 19.11 -12.80
N TRP A 866 49.16 19.74 -11.63
CA TRP A 866 48.79 21.13 -11.38
C TRP A 866 50.05 21.93 -11.00
N ASP A 867 50.27 22.99 -11.73
CA ASP A 867 51.33 23.97 -11.40
C ASP A 867 50.86 24.97 -10.33
N ASP A 868 51.75 25.79 -9.85
CA ASP A 868 51.46 26.78 -8.82
C ASP A 868 50.40 27.80 -9.25
N ALA A 869 50.33 28.14 -10.54
CA ALA A 869 49.33 29.09 -11.05
C ALA A 869 47.91 28.51 -11.01
N ILE A 870 47.77 27.23 -11.36
CA ILE A 870 46.51 26.49 -11.30
C ILE A 870 46.06 26.33 -9.81
N LEU A 871 47.01 26.03 -8.91
CA LEU A 871 46.73 25.91 -7.48
C LEU A 871 46.33 27.23 -6.82
N GLN A 872 46.98 28.38 -7.21
CA GLN A 872 46.58 29.72 -6.77
C GLN A 872 45.18 30.11 -7.25
N GLN A 873 44.79 29.66 -8.44
CA GLN A 873 43.41 29.83 -8.90
C GLN A 873 42.41 29.07 -8.00
N ALA A 874 42.74 27.85 -7.57
CA ALA A 874 41.92 27.09 -6.63
C ALA A 874 41.75 27.84 -5.28
N ASP A 875 42.83 28.46 -4.77
CA ASP A 875 42.78 29.28 -3.57
C ASP A 875 41.85 30.49 -3.72
N SER A 876 41.92 31.16 -4.86
CA SER A 876 41.06 32.32 -5.15
C SER A 876 39.57 31.90 -5.17
N VAL A 877 39.24 30.73 -5.75
CA VAL A 877 37.88 30.19 -5.79
C VAL A 877 37.42 29.79 -4.38
N ALA A 878 38.29 29.22 -3.56
CA ALA A 878 37.95 28.85 -2.18
C ALA A 878 37.65 30.08 -1.32
N ILE A 879 38.50 31.11 -1.43
CA ILE A 879 38.31 32.38 -0.71
C ILE A 879 37.01 33.07 -1.11
N GLU A 880 36.73 33.12 -2.41
CA GLU A 880 35.47 33.70 -2.90
C GLU A 880 34.24 32.94 -2.42
N ALA A 881 34.27 31.60 -2.47
CA ALA A 881 33.16 30.75 -1.95
C ALA A 881 32.92 31.03 -0.45
N ILE A 882 33.97 31.10 0.37
CA ILE A 882 33.86 31.41 1.81
C ILE A 882 33.27 32.82 2.02
N ARG A 883 33.71 33.82 1.26
CA ARG A 883 33.18 35.19 1.34
C ARG A 883 31.68 35.23 0.96
N CYS A 884 31.28 34.52 -0.09
CA CYS A 884 29.90 34.42 -0.51
C CYS A 884 29.01 33.74 0.56
N ILE A 885 29.48 32.63 1.16
CA ILE A 885 28.78 31.97 2.26
C ILE A 885 28.57 32.92 3.44
N ARG A 886 29.61 33.67 3.83
CA ARG A 886 29.57 34.62 4.94
C ARG A 886 28.69 35.83 4.67
N SER A 887 28.53 36.23 3.43
CA SER A 887 27.62 37.30 3.03
C SER A 887 26.17 36.83 2.79
N GLY A 888 25.87 35.54 2.99
CA GLY A 888 24.53 34.99 2.71
C GLY A 888 24.22 34.93 1.22
N ASN A 889 25.24 34.89 0.35
CA ASN A 889 25.02 34.80 -1.10
C ASN A 889 24.96 33.32 -1.54
N TYR A 890 23.74 32.78 -1.53
CA TYR A 890 23.52 31.39 -1.96
C TYR A 890 22.98 31.28 -3.40
N GLY A 891 22.90 32.37 -4.14
CA GLY A 891 22.56 32.40 -5.56
C GLY A 891 21.16 31.84 -5.87
N ALA A 892 21.00 31.34 -7.10
CA ALA A 892 19.80 30.64 -7.57
C ALA A 892 20.04 29.13 -7.63
N LEU A 893 18.95 28.36 -7.73
CA LEU A 893 19.00 26.91 -7.98
C LEU A 893 19.81 26.62 -9.26
N SER A 894 20.72 25.67 -9.18
CA SER A 894 21.46 25.17 -10.34
C SER A 894 20.69 24.06 -11.03
N ASP A 895 20.46 24.22 -12.35
CA ASP A 895 19.79 23.20 -13.21
C ASP A 895 20.69 21.99 -13.54
N SER A 896 21.93 21.97 -13.04
CA SER A 896 22.95 21.00 -13.47
C SER A 896 22.96 19.67 -12.71
N ILE A 897 22.09 19.48 -11.74
CA ILE A 897 22.06 18.25 -10.91
C ILE A 897 20.98 17.31 -11.42
N ASP A 898 21.34 16.05 -11.63
CA ASP A 898 20.38 14.99 -12.01
C ASP A 898 19.37 14.80 -10.87
N SER A 899 18.12 15.14 -11.14
CA SER A 899 17.00 15.05 -10.18
C SER A 899 16.80 13.65 -9.59
N ARG A 900 17.30 12.60 -10.26
CA ARG A 900 17.19 11.20 -9.78
C ARG A 900 18.12 10.85 -8.62
N VAL A 901 19.12 11.69 -8.35
CA VAL A 901 20.14 11.49 -7.30
C VAL A 901 20.16 12.65 -6.32
N ASP A 902 19.19 13.54 -6.37
CA ASP A 902 19.14 14.76 -5.57
C ASP A 902 18.28 14.57 -4.32
N ASP A 903 18.92 14.56 -3.15
CA ASP A 903 18.28 14.45 -1.82
C ASP A 903 17.20 15.50 -1.56
N TYR A 904 17.18 16.60 -2.30
CA TYR A 904 16.27 17.73 -2.13
C TYR A 904 15.28 17.92 -3.29
N ALA A 905 15.24 16.98 -4.23
CA ALA A 905 14.40 17.09 -5.42
C ALA A 905 12.92 17.33 -5.07
N ASP A 906 12.40 16.61 -4.07
CA ASP A 906 11.01 16.75 -3.61
C ASP A 906 10.76 18.12 -2.94
N LEU A 907 11.69 18.59 -2.11
CA LEU A 907 11.58 19.88 -1.44
C LEU A 907 11.69 21.06 -2.43
N LEU A 908 12.48 20.89 -3.48
CA LEU A 908 12.72 21.92 -4.49
C LEU A 908 11.68 21.88 -5.63
N GLY A 909 10.74 20.92 -5.58
CA GLY A 909 9.70 20.76 -6.61
C GLY A 909 10.23 20.30 -7.96
N LEU A 910 11.42 19.71 -8.01
CA LEU A 910 12.03 19.24 -9.27
C LEU A 910 11.37 17.96 -9.80
N THR A 911 10.64 17.25 -8.96
CA THR A 911 9.83 16.05 -9.29
C THR A 911 8.35 16.35 -9.46
N ALA A 912 7.87 17.49 -8.96
CA ALA A 912 6.49 17.95 -9.08
C ALA A 912 6.35 18.95 -10.21
N LEU A 913 5.27 18.82 -10.97
CA LEU A 913 4.90 19.79 -11.99
C LEU A 913 4.54 21.12 -11.28
N ASP A 914 5.39 22.12 -11.39
CA ASP A 914 5.04 23.55 -11.33
C ASP A 914 5.18 24.40 -10.07
N SER A 915 5.70 23.96 -8.91
CA SER A 915 6.02 24.95 -7.87
C SER A 915 7.01 24.45 -6.81
N PRO A 916 8.10 25.17 -6.53
CA PRO A 916 8.96 24.82 -5.40
C PRO A 916 8.19 25.00 -4.10
N LEU A 917 8.22 23.98 -3.24
CA LEU A 917 7.63 24.04 -1.89
C LEU A 917 8.33 25.07 -1.00
N LEU A 918 9.56 25.47 -1.37
CA LEU A 918 10.35 26.46 -0.66
C LEU A 918 10.57 27.69 -1.52
N GLN A 919 10.28 28.86 -0.97
CA GLN A 919 10.69 30.16 -1.55
C GLN A 919 11.86 30.69 -0.74
N PHE A 920 12.95 31.01 -1.45
CA PHE A 920 14.18 31.53 -0.84
C PHE A 920 14.24 33.04 -0.93
N HIS A 921 14.21 33.74 0.19
CA HIS A 921 14.36 35.16 0.29
C HIS A 921 15.69 35.51 0.95
N ARG A 922 16.39 36.48 0.36
CA ARG A 922 17.62 37.02 0.95
C ARG A 922 17.26 37.85 2.19
N SER A 923 17.89 37.58 3.33
CA SER A 923 17.74 38.47 4.47
C SER A 923 18.34 39.81 4.05
N GLU A 924 17.51 40.89 4.08
CA GLU A 924 18.03 42.21 3.96
C GLU A 924 18.96 42.45 5.16
N ALA A 925 20.26 42.42 4.92
CA ALA A 925 21.23 42.84 5.91
C ALA A 925 21.02 44.32 6.24
N GLN A 926 20.51 44.58 7.43
CA GLN A 926 20.52 45.93 8.03
C GLN A 926 21.92 46.26 8.50
#